data_c28e4991148333dec11af1f65fe8f0dd
#
_entry.id   c28e4991148333dec11af1f65fe8f0dd
#
_cell.length_a   1.000
_cell.length_b   1.000
_cell.length_c   1.000
_cell.angle_alpha   90.00
_cell.angle_beta   90.00
_cell.angle_gamma   90.00
#
_symmetry.space_group_name_H-M   'P 1'
#
loop_
_entity.id
_entity.type
_entity.pdbx_description
1 polymer ?
#
loop_
_entity_poly.entity_id
_entity_poly.type
_entity_poly.pdbx_seq_one_letter_code
_entity_poly.pdbx_strand_id
1 'polypeptide(L)'
;MEVDARGLETALRRTIRGEVRFSDGDRALYSTDSSNYRQVPIGVVVPSDREDIIAAVAACREFHAPITCRGGGTSLAGQCCNVAVIFDFTKYYNRVLEIDQARRLVRVEPGIVLDEMNAAVRKHGLIFGPDPATHSHCAIGGMLGNNSCGVHSVMAEFYGGGARCSDNIHELEVLLYDGTILRVGQTNEAQLERIISNGGRPGEIYSKLRDLRDRYGELVRQRYPKIPRRVSGYNLDDLLPEKGFHVARSLVGTESTCAVILEATLELIPNPPVRSLLVLGYPDIYQAADHVPTIRKYKPIGLEGIDDVLINAMKLKHIHPRDLHLLPDAKGWLIVEFGGQTADEADAPARELMDELKSNGNAPTMKLIDDPEQERVIWEVRDSGLGASARVPNEPDTWEGWEDSAVSPNDIGKYLRDFRQLLNKYGYLCTLYGHFGQGLVHTRIDFGLKTHDGIQQYLAFTNEAADLVVRYGGSLSGEHGDGQSRGELLVKMFGPQLVEAFREFKAIWDPDWKMNPGKIVRPYRRDENLRYGEHYDPPQWPTGFQYPRDKRSFSYAIERCVGVGACRRHEGGTMCPSYMVTREEKHSTRGRARLLWEMLNGSVIGKNGWRDEAVFEALDLCLSCKGCRSDCPVNVDMATYKAEFLSHYYKGRLRPLHAYVFGFIHVWAHLARLAPTVVNFINRAPWLSNVVKAVVGIAPKRQVPAFARQTFTEWFARRPIRNLHGRRVVLWPDTFNNFFHPETAKAAVEVLEHFGCRVVVPQIDLCCGRPLYDYGLLKTAKRWLEQILAALQPEIEAGSPLIGLEPSCTAVFRDELTEMLPQNEDARRLQQQTFTLAEFLMKNVDESKLPKLHRKALLHGHCHHKAVMKTVCEVELLKKMGVEVEEPASGCCGMAGAFGFEQDHYDVAIACGERVLLPAVRAQARDTLIIADGFSCREQVRQTTDRVPLHIAQIIKMAIADGPHGIHGSFPEQRYITPEPPVPSPRQTALWLALAPAAVAVSAVVAKYLKSSRR
;
A
#
# COMPACT_ATOMS: atom_id res chain seq x y z
N MET A 1 12.52 1.54 -38.26
CA MET A 1 13.21 2.83 -37.97
C MET A 1 13.22 2.99 -36.45
N GLU A 2 14.38 3.31 -35.93
CA GLU A 2 14.52 3.63 -34.48
C GLU A 2 13.84 4.99 -34.22
N VAL A 3 13.10 5.12 -33.13
CA VAL A 3 12.39 6.35 -32.79
C VAL A 3 13.38 7.42 -32.35
N ASP A 4 13.35 8.63 -32.93
CA ASP A 4 14.09 9.78 -32.40
C ASP A 4 13.46 10.24 -31.06
N ALA A 5 13.90 9.65 -29.98
CA ALA A 5 13.37 9.93 -28.65
C ALA A 5 13.62 11.38 -28.18
N ARG A 6 14.74 12.03 -28.63
CA ARG A 6 15.05 13.41 -28.24
C ARG A 6 14.18 14.42 -28.99
N GLY A 7 14.01 14.18 -30.30
CA GLY A 7 13.10 14.99 -31.14
C GLY A 7 11.67 14.89 -30.59
N LEU A 8 11.20 13.69 -30.29
CA LEU A 8 9.89 13.43 -29.70
C LEU A 8 9.72 14.14 -28.35
N GLU A 9 10.68 14.01 -27.42
CA GLU A 9 10.65 14.71 -26.13
C GLU A 9 10.49 16.22 -26.32
N THR A 10 11.28 16.81 -27.27
CA THR A 10 11.24 18.24 -27.55
C THR A 10 9.87 18.66 -28.10
N ALA A 11 9.28 17.86 -28.99
CA ALA A 11 7.95 18.11 -29.56
C ALA A 11 6.88 18.06 -28.48
N LEU A 12 6.87 16.99 -27.65
CA LEU A 12 5.93 16.83 -26.54
C LEU A 12 5.98 18.01 -25.56
N ARG A 13 7.18 18.44 -25.14
CA ARG A 13 7.35 19.59 -24.21
C ARG A 13 6.83 20.92 -24.77
N ARG A 14 6.70 21.06 -26.11
CA ARG A 14 6.14 22.25 -26.76
C ARG A 14 4.62 22.21 -26.89
N THR A 15 4.04 21.01 -26.94
CA THR A 15 2.64 20.83 -27.36
C THR A 15 1.70 20.50 -26.21
N ILE A 16 2.20 19.93 -25.09
CA ILE A 16 1.35 19.56 -23.95
C ILE A 16 1.68 20.40 -22.71
N ARG A 17 0.69 20.60 -21.85
CA ARG A 17 0.79 21.29 -20.55
C ARG A 17 1.15 20.33 -19.42
N GLY A 18 0.81 19.06 -19.58
CA GLY A 18 1.14 18.01 -18.66
C GLY A 18 2.63 17.68 -18.59
N GLU A 19 2.98 16.56 -18.00
CA GLU A 19 4.36 16.23 -17.73
C GLU A 19 4.96 15.34 -18.83
N VAL A 20 6.19 15.65 -19.24
CA VAL A 20 7.00 14.88 -20.21
C VAL A 20 8.24 14.38 -19.49
N ARG A 21 8.37 13.06 -19.32
CA ARG A 21 9.33 12.38 -18.46
C ARG A 21 10.15 11.38 -19.29
N PHE A 22 11.35 11.77 -19.70
CA PHE A 22 12.25 10.95 -20.55
C PHE A 22 13.59 10.64 -19.88
N SER A 23 13.76 11.03 -18.60
CA SER A 23 14.97 10.68 -17.86
C SER A 23 15.10 9.18 -17.66
N ASP A 24 16.33 8.70 -17.50
CA ASP A 24 16.59 7.28 -17.25
C ASP A 24 15.87 6.79 -15.96
N GLY A 25 15.77 7.64 -14.92
CA GLY A 25 15.01 7.35 -13.72
C GLY A 25 13.52 7.16 -13.98
N ASP A 26 12.90 8.03 -14.77
CA ASP A 26 11.49 7.89 -15.13
C ASP A 26 11.24 6.63 -15.98
N ARG A 27 12.10 6.36 -16.96
CA ARG A 27 12.01 5.17 -17.81
C ARG A 27 12.18 3.88 -17.00
N ALA A 28 13.12 3.87 -16.07
CA ALA A 28 13.33 2.76 -15.13
C ALA A 28 12.08 2.51 -14.26
N LEU A 29 11.47 3.59 -13.78
CA LEU A 29 10.28 3.55 -12.92
C LEU A 29 9.08 2.88 -13.58
N TYR A 30 8.87 3.09 -14.88
CA TYR A 30 7.75 2.56 -15.67
C TYR A 30 8.09 1.29 -16.47
N SER A 31 9.26 0.69 -16.27
CA SER A 31 9.73 -0.48 -17.03
C SER A 31 8.98 -1.78 -16.74
N THR A 32 8.16 -1.83 -15.67
CA THR A 32 7.36 -3.02 -15.29
C THR A 32 5.95 -2.64 -14.83
N ASP A 33 5.08 -3.63 -14.80
CA ASP A 33 3.83 -3.67 -14.07
C ASP A 33 3.89 -4.73 -12.95
N SER A 34 2.78 -5.39 -12.61
CA SER A 34 2.76 -6.46 -11.60
C SER A 34 3.07 -7.84 -12.16
N SER A 35 3.37 -7.95 -13.45
CA SER A 35 3.71 -9.21 -14.13
C SER A 35 5.19 -9.58 -14.00
N ASN A 36 5.53 -10.73 -14.55
CA ASN A 36 6.92 -11.21 -14.65
C ASN A 36 7.75 -10.49 -15.72
N TYR A 37 7.19 -9.52 -16.44
CA TYR A 37 7.83 -8.88 -17.60
C TYR A 37 8.44 -7.51 -17.26
N ARG A 38 9.47 -7.15 -18.04
CA ARG A 38 10.17 -5.87 -17.98
C ARG A 38 10.50 -5.37 -19.38
N GLN A 39 10.01 -4.20 -19.72
CA GLN A 39 10.32 -3.52 -20.97
C GLN A 39 10.51 -2.02 -20.69
N VAL A 40 11.70 -1.49 -21.03
CA VAL A 40 12.04 -0.08 -20.75
C VAL A 40 11.33 0.82 -21.75
N PRO A 41 10.48 1.75 -21.32
CA PRO A 41 9.75 2.64 -22.24
C PRO A 41 10.66 3.65 -22.92
N ILE A 42 10.18 4.21 -24.03
CA ILE A 42 10.82 5.34 -24.74
C ILE A 42 10.79 6.58 -23.85
N GLY A 43 9.65 6.84 -23.24
CA GLY A 43 9.39 7.95 -22.33
C GLY A 43 8.00 7.80 -21.69
N VAL A 44 7.65 8.74 -20.84
CA VAL A 44 6.36 8.79 -20.14
C VAL A 44 5.73 10.15 -20.34
N VAL A 45 4.43 10.19 -20.63
CA VAL A 45 3.59 11.39 -20.68
C VAL A 45 2.52 11.26 -19.59
N VAL A 46 2.37 12.31 -18.77
CA VAL A 46 1.30 12.46 -17.79
C VAL A 46 0.40 13.61 -18.24
N PRO A 47 -0.66 13.35 -19.00
CA PRO A 47 -1.50 14.38 -19.58
C PRO A 47 -2.31 15.10 -18.50
N SER A 48 -2.48 16.43 -18.62
CA SER A 48 -3.29 17.23 -17.71
C SER A 48 -4.78 17.21 -18.07
N ASP A 49 -5.08 17.01 -19.32
CA ASP A 49 -6.43 17.04 -19.87
C ASP A 49 -6.53 16.33 -21.24
N ARG A 50 -7.72 16.38 -21.84
CA ARG A 50 -8.04 15.75 -23.10
C ARG A 50 -7.22 16.30 -24.28
N GLU A 51 -6.98 17.59 -24.32
CA GLU A 51 -6.21 18.27 -25.36
C GLU A 51 -4.75 17.81 -25.35
N ASP A 52 -4.17 17.61 -24.16
CA ASP A 52 -2.83 17.06 -24.00
C ASP A 52 -2.71 15.64 -24.57
N ILE A 53 -3.75 14.80 -24.35
CA ILE A 53 -3.78 13.44 -24.89
C ILE A 53 -3.77 13.46 -26.41
N ILE A 54 -4.61 14.29 -27.03
CA ILE A 54 -4.71 14.44 -28.49
C ILE A 54 -3.37 14.94 -29.07
N ALA A 55 -2.78 15.96 -28.46
CA ALA A 55 -1.51 16.54 -28.90
C ALA A 55 -0.35 15.54 -28.75
N ALA A 56 -0.33 14.76 -27.66
CA ALA A 56 0.69 13.74 -27.43
C ALA A 56 0.60 12.58 -28.42
N VAL A 57 -0.62 12.11 -28.76
CA VAL A 57 -0.82 11.10 -29.81
C VAL A 57 -0.36 11.63 -31.16
N ALA A 58 -0.66 12.90 -31.50
CA ALA A 58 -0.21 13.53 -32.76
C ALA A 58 1.33 13.60 -32.83
N ALA A 59 2.00 13.98 -31.74
CA ALA A 59 3.46 13.99 -31.68
C ALA A 59 4.03 12.55 -31.81
N CYS A 60 3.47 11.56 -31.13
CA CYS A 60 3.90 10.17 -31.25
C CYS A 60 3.75 9.66 -32.69
N ARG A 61 2.68 10.03 -33.41
CA ARG A 61 2.47 9.70 -34.81
C ARG A 61 3.51 10.34 -35.73
N GLU A 62 3.84 11.61 -35.53
CA GLU A 62 4.87 12.32 -36.31
C GLU A 62 6.22 11.61 -36.21
N PHE A 63 6.59 11.12 -35.03
CA PHE A 63 7.84 10.39 -34.79
C PHE A 63 7.73 8.88 -34.94
N HIS A 64 6.59 8.35 -35.41
CA HIS A 64 6.31 6.93 -35.55
C HIS A 64 6.51 6.12 -34.22
N ALA A 65 6.34 6.76 -33.06
CA ALA A 65 6.53 6.17 -31.77
C ALA A 65 5.29 5.34 -31.35
N PRO A 66 5.46 4.09 -30.89
CA PRO A 66 4.35 3.32 -30.34
C PRO A 66 3.87 3.91 -29.01
N ILE A 67 2.59 3.64 -28.67
CA ILE A 67 1.92 4.15 -27.48
C ILE A 67 1.43 2.99 -26.63
N THR A 68 1.52 3.11 -25.32
CA THR A 68 0.89 2.22 -24.34
C THR A 68 0.19 3.05 -23.27
N CYS A 69 -1.11 2.83 -23.05
CA CYS A 69 -1.85 3.48 -21.98
C CYS A 69 -1.64 2.75 -20.65
N ARG A 70 -1.56 3.51 -19.55
CA ARG A 70 -1.35 2.96 -18.21
C ARG A 70 -2.25 3.63 -17.17
N GLY A 71 -2.94 2.81 -16.38
CA GLY A 71 -3.63 3.20 -15.17
C GLY A 71 -2.80 2.87 -13.93
N GLY A 72 -3.36 2.11 -12.99
CA GLY A 72 -2.68 1.72 -11.75
C GLY A 72 -1.39 0.90 -11.90
N GLY A 73 -1.12 0.34 -13.09
CA GLY A 73 0.04 -0.53 -13.33
C GLY A 73 -0.02 -1.84 -12.53
N THR A 74 -1.23 -2.36 -12.33
CA THR A 74 -1.54 -3.58 -11.55
C THR A 74 -1.72 -4.81 -12.42
N SER A 75 -1.53 -4.71 -13.74
CA SER A 75 -1.67 -5.81 -14.69
C SER A 75 -0.70 -6.95 -14.42
N LEU A 76 -1.16 -8.20 -14.50
CA LEU A 76 -0.41 -9.42 -14.20
C LEU A 76 0.09 -10.18 -15.44
N ALA A 77 -0.32 -9.77 -16.64
CA ALA A 77 0.05 -10.41 -17.90
C ALA A 77 0.97 -9.58 -18.82
N GLY A 78 1.49 -8.44 -18.32
CA GLY A 78 2.47 -7.60 -19.04
C GLY A 78 1.86 -6.59 -20.00
N GLN A 79 0.60 -6.21 -19.85
CA GLN A 79 -0.09 -5.25 -20.72
C GLN A 79 0.45 -3.83 -20.61
N CYS A 80 0.89 -3.42 -19.40
CA CYS A 80 1.23 -2.04 -19.08
C CYS A 80 2.74 -1.72 -19.15
N CYS A 81 3.57 -2.67 -19.60
CA CYS A 81 4.99 -2.44 -19.86
C CYS A 81 5.33 -2.71 -21.32
N ASN A 82 5.98 -1.76 -21.99
CA ASN A 82 6.32 -1.87 -23.41
C ASN A 82 7.46 -0.92 -23.77
N VAL A 83 8.14 -1.19 -24.90
CA VAL A 83 9.06 -0.26 -25.57
C VAL A 83 8.24 0.75 -26.39
N ALA A 84 7.55 1.64 -25.67
CA ALA A 84 6.59 2.61 -26.20
C ALA A 84 6.64 3.90 -25.38
N VAL A 85 5.92 4.94 -25.78
CA VAL A 85 5.60 6.08 -24.92
C VAL A 85 4.44 5.67 -24.02
N ILE A 86 4.67 5.69 -22.71
CA ILE A 86 3.64 5.36 -21.70
C ILE A 86 2.80 6.60 -21.42
N PHE A 87 1.48 6.48 -21.52
CA PHE A 87 0.54 7.53 -21.13
C PHE A 87 -0.06 7.17 -19.77
N ASP A 88 0.34 7.87 -18.70
CA ASP A 88 -0.18 7.68 -17.35
C ASP A 88 -1.30 8.67 -17.05
N PHE A 89 -2.54 8.17 -16.97
CA PHE A 89 -3.73 8.98 -16.76
C PHE A 89 -4.03 9.27 -15.27
N THR A 90 -3.36 8.62 -14.34
CA THR A 90 -3.80 8.52 -12.94
C THR A 90 -3.64 9.80 -12.13
N LYS A 91 -2.76 10.73 -12.55
CA LYS A 91 -2.42 11.91 -11.75
C LYS A 91 -3.40 13.08 -11.93
N TYR A 92 -3.81 13.37 -13.16
CA TYR A 92 -4.60 14.56 -13.49
C TYR A 92 -5.90 14.26 -14.21
N TYR A 93 -5.98 13.20 -15.03
CA TYR A 93 -7.12 12.88 -15.87
C TYR A 93 -7.98 11.78 -15.23
N ASN A 94 -8.66 12.13 -14.11
CA ASN A 94 -9.24 11.16 -13.19
C ASN A 94 -10.54 11.64 -12.50
N ARG A 95 -11.43 12.31 -13.24
CA ARG A 95 -12.66 12.90 -12.68
C ARG A 95 -13.90 12.07 -12.99
N VAL A 96 -14.91 12.15 -12.10
CA VAL A 96 -16.31 11.86 -12.44
C VAL A 96 -16.84 13.08 -13.16
N LEU A 97 -17.33 12.89 -14.39
CA LEU A 97 -17.85 13.96 -15.24
C LEU A 97 -19.35 14.17 -15.05
N GLU A 98 -20.10 13.06 -14.91
CA GLU A 98 -21.56 13.11 -14.81
C GLU A 98 -22.09 11.84 -14.11
N ILE A 99 -23.15 11.98 -13.32
CA ILE A 99 -23.92 10.86 -12.73
C ILE A 99 -25.37 11.03 -13.12
N ASP A 100 -25.90 10.10 -13.92
CA ASP A 100 -27.33 10.01 -14.24
C ASP A 100 -27.97 8.89 -13.41
N GLN A 101 -28.51 9.28 -12.24
CA GLN A 101 -29.14 8.35 -11.30
C GLN A 101 -30.36 7.66 -11.93
N ALA A 102 -31.15 8.37 -12.75
CA ALA A 102 -32.38 7.82 -13.35
C ALA A 102 -32.07 6.71 -14.35
N ARG A 103 -31.00 6.88 -15.14
CA ARG A 103 -30.55 5.87 -16.12
C ARG A 103 -29.53 4.90 -15.51
N ARG A 104 -29.08 5.13 -14.26
CA ARG A 104 -28.02 4.39 -13.59
C ARG A 104 -26.70 4.40 -14.39
N LEU A 105 -26.30 5.58 -14.85
CA LEU A 105 -25.08 5.77 -15.63
C LEU A 105 -24.12 6.69 -14.91
N VAL A 106 -22.82 6.44 -15.09
CA VAL A 106 -21.75 7.36 -14.69
C VAL A 106 -20.79 7.56 -15.85
N ARG A 107 -20.45 8.83 -16.16
CA ARG A 107 -19.46 9.19 -17.16
C ARG A 107 -18.20 9.68 -16.46
N VAL A 108 -17.04 9.07 -16.84
CA VAL A 108 -15.77 9.25 -16.15
C VAL A 108 -14.58 9.40 -17.10
N GLU A 109 -13.53 10.04 -16.60
CA GLU A 109 -12.19 10.00 -17.17
C GLU A 109 -11.49 8.67 -16.80
N PRO A 110 -10.67 8.07 -17.70
CA PRO A 110 -10.14 6.71 -17.51
C PRO A 110 -9.13 6.57 -16.36
N GLY A 111 -8.54 7.67 -15.89
CA GLY A 111 -7.57 7.64 -14.79
C GLY A 111 -8.17 7.53 -13.39
N ILE A 112 -9.50 7.66 -13.25
CA ILE A 112 -10.15 7.62 -11.94
C ILE A 112 -9.99 6.25 -11.27
N VAL A 113 -9.73 6.25 -9.97
CA VAL A 113 -9.68 5.02 -9.15
C VAL A 113 -11.09 4.52 -8.90
N LEU A 114 -11.30 3.21 -8.97
CA LEU A 114 -12.62 2.60 -8.79
C LEU A 114 -13.29 3.01 -7.47
N ASP A 115 -12.57 2.97 -6.35
CA ASP A 115 -13.15 3.34 -5.05
C ASP A 115 -13.59 4.81 -4.99
N GLU A 116 -12.86 5.72 -5.65
CA GLU A 116 -13.24 7.14 -5.72
C GLU A 116 -14.53 7.33 -6.54
N MET A 117 -14.64 6.63 -7.67
CA MET A 117 -15.87 6.60 -8.45
C MET A 117 -17.04 6.00 -7.64
N ASN A 118 -16.82 4.84 -7.00
CA ASN A 118 -17.83 4.17 -6.19
C ASN A 118 -18.26 5.02 -4.99
N ALA A 119 -17.33 5.76 -4.35
CA ALA A 119 -17.67 6.69 -3.28
C ALA A 119 -18.61 7.83 -3.75
N ALA A 120 -18.50 8.26 -5.00
CA ALA A 120 -19.38 9.25 -5.59
C ALA A 120 -20.78 8.66 -5.87
N VAL A 121 -20.86 7.48 -6.50
CA VAL A 121 -22.15 6.89 -6.91
C VAL A 121 -22.91 6.21 -5.77
N ARG A 122 -22.23 5.73 -4.72
CA ARG A 122 -22.87 5.17 -3.51
C ARG A 122 -23.82 6.15 -2.81
N LYS A 123 -23.57 7.45 -2.92
CA LYS A 123 -24.48 8.51 -2.40
C LYS A 123 -25.86 8.45 -3.05
N HIS A 124 -25.97 7.79 -4.20
CA HIS A 124 -27.20 7.57 -4.95
C HIS A 124 -27.73 6.13 -4.83
N GLY A 125 -27.18 5.32 -3.90
CA GLY A 125 -27.56 3.91 -3.75
C GLY A 125 -27.10 3.01 -4.89
N LEU A 126 -26.06 3.41 -5.63
CA LEU A 126 -25.55 2.70 -6.81
C LEU A 126 -24.08 2.30 -6.62
N ILE A 127 -23.67 1.29 -7.40
CA ILE A 127 -22.29 0.80 -7.44
C ILE A 127 -21.94 0.29 -8.85
N PHE A 128 -20.68 0.30 -9.23
CA PHE A 128 -20.17 -0.42 -10.37
C PHE A 128 -19.84 -1.86 -9.96
N GLY A 129 -20.44 -2.85 -10.58
CA GLY A 129 -20.37 -4.25 -10.14
C GLY A 129 -19.01 -4.92 -10.24
N PRO A 130 -18.24 -4.76 -11.35
CA PRO A 130 -16.86 -5.26 -11.41
C PRO A 130 -15.94 -4.54 -10.41
N ASP A 131 -15.37 -5.29 -9.45
CA ASP A 131 -14.53 -4.74 -8.36
C ASP A 131 -13.33 -5.64 -8.06
N PRO A 132 -12.27 -5.59 -8.87
CA PRO A 132 -11.06 -6.39 -8.65
C PRO A 132 -10.42 -6.10 -7.29
N ALA A 133 -9.65 -7.05 -6.74
CA ALA A 133 -8.96 -6.91 -5.46
C ALA A 133 -8.03 -5.66 -5.38
N THR A 134 -7.75 -5.03 -6.51
CA THR A 134 -7.01 -3.76 -6.61
C THR A 134 -7.90 -2.51 -6.62
N HIS A 135 -9.19 -2.62 -6.30
CA HIS A 135 -10.21 -1.55 -6.38
C HIS A 135 -9.76 -0.20 -5.79
N SER A 136 -8.97 -0.24 -4.71
CA SER A 136 -8.48 0.97 -4.01
C SER A 136 -7.37 1.73 -4.76
N HIS A 137 -6.86 1.19 -5.89
CA HIS A 137 -5.73 1.79 -6.61
C HIS A 137 -5.64 1.42 -8.10
N CYS A 138 -6.53 0.59 -8.63
CA CYS A 138 -6.69 0.40 -10.08
C CYS A 138 -7.46 1.59 -10.68
N ALA A 139 -7.26 1.86 -11.97
CA ALA A 139 -7.97 2.89 -12.70
C ALA A 139 -9.01 2.30 -13.64
N ILE A 140 -10.14 2.98 -13.83
CA ILE A 140 -11.24 2.52 -14.72
C ILE A 140 -10.74 2.22 -16.13
N GLY A 141 -9.88 3.07 -16.71
CA GLY A 141 -9.31 2.79 -18.03
C GLY A 141 -8.48 1.50 -18.10
N GLY A 142 -7.78 1.14 -17.02
CA GLY A 142 -7.08 -0.14 -16.91
C GLY A 142 -8.04 -1.32 -16.79
N MET A 143 -9.12 -1.17 -16.02
CA MET A 143 -10.18 -2.18 -15.90
C MET A 143 -10.87 -2.43 -17.25
N LEU A 144 -11.16 -1.38 -18.00
CA LEU A 144 -11.72 -1.47 -19.36
C LEU A 144 -10.71 -2.11 -20.31
N GLY A 145 -9.43 -1.74 -20.22
CA GLY A 145 -8.36 -2.34 -21.01
C GLY A 145 -8.25 -3.84 -20.86
N ASN A 146 -8.33 -4.35 -19.62
CA ASN A 146 -8.23 -5.77 -19.30
C ASN A 146 -9.59 -6.51 -19.34
N ASN A 147 -10.72 -5.79 -19.43
CA ASN A 147 -12.06 -6.34 -19.23
C ASN A 147 -12.23 -6.98 -17.84
N SER A 148 -11.75 -6.26 -16.81
CA SER A 148 -11.67 -6.75 -15.44
C SER A 148 -13.03 -7.15 -14.86
N CYS A 149 -12.96 -8.01 -13.86
CA CYS A 149 -14.08 -8.43 -13.02
C CYS A 149 -13.71 -8.19 -11.53
N GLY A 150 -14.25 -8.97 -10.61
CA GLY A 150 -13.94 -8.92 -9.19
C GLY A 150 -14.92 -9.74 -8.35
N VAL A 151 -14.92 -9.53 -7.04
CA VAL A 151 -15.75 -10.27 -6.09
C VAL A 151 -17.24 -10.12 -6.38
N HIS A 152 -17.69 -8.86 -6.56
CA HIS A 152 -19.10 -8.54 -6.78
C HIS A 152 -19.52 -8.60 -8.26
N SER A 153 -18.65 -9.07 -9.15
CA SER A 153 -19.05 -9.39 -10.52
C SER A 153 -20.16 -10.44 -10.60
N VAL A 154 -20.27 -11.31 -9.60
CA VAL A 154 -21.41 -12.25 -9.50
C VAL A 154 -22.72 -11.52 -9.22
N MET A 155 -22.71 -10.42 -8.47
CA MET A 155 -23.85 -9.53 -8.28
C MET A 155 -24.23 -8.85 -9.61
N ALA A 156 -23.24 -8.34 -10.37
CA ALA A 156 -23.49 -7.76 -11.70
C ALA A 156 -24.06 -8.78 -12.70
N GLU A 157 -23.66 -10.06 -12.60
CA GLU A 157 -24.23 -11.14 -13.41
C GLU A 157 -25.70 -11.38 -13.08
N PHE A 158 -26.08 -11.41 -11.81
CA PHE A 158 -27.45 -11.72 -11.38
C PHE A 158 -28.41 -10.52 -11.43
N TYR A 159 -27.90 -9.31 -11.21
CA TYR A 159 -28.72 -8.11 -11.01
C TYR A 159 -28.41 -6.96 -11.97
N GLY A 160 -27.47 -7.16 -12.91
CA GLY A 160 -27.02 -6.15 -13.87
C GLY A 160 -26.85 -6.68 -15.29
N GLY A 161 -25.89 -6.14 -16.04
CA GLY A 161 -25.63 -6.46 -17.44
C GLY A 161 -24.81 -7.76 -17.66
N GLY A 162 -24.05 -8.19 -16.67
CA GLY A 162 -23.14 -9.32 -16.71
C GLY A 162 -21.89 -9.14 -15.86
N ALA A 163 -21.00 -10.15 -15.86
CA ALA A 163 -19.88 -10.22 -14.93
C ALA A 163 -18.71 -9.26 -15.26
N ARG A 164 -18.48 -8.96 -16.53
CA ARG A 164 -17.30 -8.28 -17.05
C ARG A 164 -17.51 -6.77 -17.18
N CYS A 165 -16.43 -6.01 -17.24
CA CYS A 165 -16.51 -4.58 -17.57
C CYS A 165 -17.22 -4.34 -18.91
N SER A 166 -16.99 -5.19 -19.93
CA SER A 166 -17.66 -5.09 -21.23
C SER A 166 -19.18 -5.22 -21.14
N ASP A 167 -19.68 -6.04 -20.21
CA ASP A 167 -21.12 -6.23 -20.02
C ASP A 167 -21.80 -4.99 -19.38
N ASN A 168 -21.02 -4.15 -18.73
CA ASN A 168 -21.46 -2.98 -17.95
C ASN A 168 -20.97 -1.64 -18.56
N ILE A 169 -20.68 -1.59 -19.88
CA ILE A 169 -20.32 -0.40 -20.62
C ILE A 169 -21.47 0.07 -21.51
N HIS A 170 -21.79 1.35 -21.41
CA HIS A 170 -22.81 2.00 -22.25
C HIS A 170 -22.19 2.60 -23.51
N GLU A 171 -21.14 3.41 -23.34
CA GLU A 171 -20.51 4.16 -24.42
C GLU A 171 -19.04 4.47 -24.09
N LEU A 172 -18.19 4.57 -25.12
CA LEU A 172 -16.82 5.06 -25.03
C LEU A 172 -16.60 6.23 -25.99
N GLU A 173 -15.82 7.21 -25.58
CA GLU A 173 -15.15 8.13 -26.48
C GLU A 173 -13.69 7.69 -26.63
N VAL A 174 -13.25 7.43 -27.87
CA VAL A 174 -11.91 6.88 -28.15
C VAL A 174 -11.15 7.75 -29.14
N LEU A 175 -9.82 7.80 -28.97
CA LEU A 175 -8.87 8.43 -29.88
C LEU A 175 -8.01 7.34 -30.54
N LEU A 176 -7.98 7.33 -31.86
CA LEU A 176 -7.15 6.43 -32.65
C LEU A 176 -5.75 7.01 -32.87
N TYR A 177 -4.80 6.15 -33.22
CA TYR A 177 -3.42 6.59 -33.50
C TYR A 177 -3.36 7.59 -34.66
N ASP A 178 -4.25 7.48 -35.65
CA ASP A 178 -4.36 8.42 -36.81
C ASP A 178 -4.94 9.80 -36.45
N GLY A 179 -5.38 9.99 -35.20
CA GLY A 179 -5.97 11.23 -34.68
C GLY A 179 -7.49 11.28 -34.78
N THR A 180 -8.14 10.25 -35.28
CA THR A 180 -9.61 10.17 -35.35
C THR A 180 -10.21 9.99 -33.96
N ILE A 181 -11.20 10.81 -33.62
CA ILE A 181 -11.98 10.71 -32.38
C ILE A 181 -13.35 10.14 -32.73
N LEU A 182 -13.76 9.11 -31.98
CA LEU A 182 -15.02 8.44 -32.19
C LEU A 182 -15.75 8.24 -30.85
N ARG A 183 -17.06 8.47 -30.86
CA ARG A 183 -17.97 8.04 -29.80
C ARG A 183 -18.66 6.79 -30.27
N VAL A 184 -18.48 5.69 -29.54
CA VAL A 184 -18.91 4.35 -29.92
C VAL A 184 -19.78 3.71 -28.83
N GLY A 185 -20.80 2.99 -29.23
CA GLY A 185 -21.75 2.31 -28.34
C GLY A 185 -22.51 1.23 -29.11
N GLN A 186 -23.72 0.94 -28.63
CA GLN A 186 -24.65 0.08 -29.37
C GLN A 186 -25.12 0.79 -30.66
N THR A 187 -25.11 0.08 -31.79
CA THR A 187 -25.41 0.64 -33.12
C THR A 187 -26.41 -0.24 -33.83
N ASN A 188 -27.64 0.26 -34.00
CA ASN A 188 -28.64 -0.47 -34.78
C ASN A 188 -28.36 -0.41 -36.31
N GLU A 189 -28.99 -1.26 -37.09
CA GLU A 189 -28.72 -1.36 -38.54
C GLU A 189 -28.95 -0.03 -39.30
N ALA A 190 -29.96 0.76 -38.93
CA ALA A 190 -30.21 2.05 -39.57
C ALA A 190 -29.11 3.09 -39.25
N GLN A 191 -28.58 3.04 -38.05
CA GLN A 191 -27.44 3.85 -37.65
C GLN A 191 -26.16 3.37 -38.35
N LEU A 192 -25.94 2.06 -38.43
CA LEU A 192 -24.80 1.45 -39.10
C LEU A 192 -24.77 1.86 -40.60
N GLU A 193 -25.86 1.70 -41.33
CA GLU A 193 -25.95 2.13 -42.74
C GLU A 193 -25.71 3.64 -42.90
N ARG A 194 -26.20 4.47 -41.98
CA ARG A 194 -25.99 5.93 -42.00
C ARG A 194 -24.50 6.29 -41.81
N ILE A 195 -23.83 5.65 -40.82
CA ILE A 195 -22.39 5.87 -40.56
C ILE A 195 -21.57 5.47 -41.78
N ILE A 196 -21.84 4.32 -42.36
CA ILE A 196 -21.16 3.79 -43.55
C ILE A 196 -21.39 4.74 -44.77
N SER A 197 -22.62 5.18 -44.99
CA SER A 197 -23.00 6.05 -46.12
C SER A 197 -22.36 7.46 -45.99
N ASN A 198 -22.17 7.96 -44.74
CA ASN A 198 -21.49 9.22 -44.51
C ASN A 198 -20.00 9.18 -44.88
N GLY A 199 -19.43 7.98 -44.96
CA GLY A 199 -18.02 7.79 -45.40
C GLY A 199 -17.00 8.27 -44.37
N GLY A 200 -15.82 8.63 -44.89
CA GLY A 200 -14.68 8.99 -44.07
C GLY A 200 -14.14 7.84 -43.25
N ARG A 201 -13.24 8.14 -42.28
CA ARG A 201 -12.64 7.11 -41.42
C ARG A 201 -13.66 6.35 -40.56
N PRO A 202 -14.69 7.01 -39.97
CA PRO A 202 -15.76 6.29 -39.28
C PRO A 202 -16.52 5.32 -40.16
N GLY A 203 -16.93 5.73 -41.38
CA GLY A 203 -17.62 4.85 -42.32
C GLY A 203 -16.78 3.66 -42.75
N GLU A 204 -15.49 3.85 -42.95
CA GLU A 204 -14.53 2.78 -43.26
C GLU A 204 -14.44 1.75 -42.14
N ILE A 205 -14.29 2.22 -40.88
CA ILE A 205 -14.22 1.35 -39.70
C ILE A 205 -15.50 0.52 -39.58
N TYR A 206 -16.67 1.15 -39.58
CA TYR A 206 -17.93 0.46 -39.38
C TYR A 206 -18.24 -0.51 -40.53
N SER A 207 -17.87 -0.17 -41.76
CA SER A 207 -17.99 -1.11 -42.92
C SER A 207 -17.12 -2.35 -42.70
N LYS A 208 -15.83 -2.15 -42.30
CA LYS A 208 -14.91 -3.27 -42.05
C LYS A 208 -15.34 -4.15 -40.86
N LEU A 209 -15.88 -3.53 -39.80
CA LEU A 209 -16.41 -4.26 -38.63
C LEU A 209 -17.63 -5.12 -39.04
N ARG A 210 -18.51 -4.58 -39.86
CA ARG A 210 -19.64 -5.37 -40.43
C ARG A 210 -19.13 -6.53 -41.27
N ASP A 211 -18.19 -6.31 -42.17
CA ASP A 211 -17.61 -7.36 -43.04
C ASP A 211 -16.91 -8.44 -42.20
N LEU A 212 -16.20 -8.05 -41.12
CA LEU A 212 -15.58 -8.96 -40.17
C LEU A 212 -16.63 -9.82 -39.46
N ARG A 213 -17.70 -9.20 -38.92
CA ARG A 213 -18.85 -9.86 -38.29
C ARG A 213 -19.47 -10.91 -39.26
N ASP A 214 -19.73 -10.49 -40.47
CA ASP A 214 -20.44 -11.32 -41.44
C ASP A 214 -19.58 -12.52 -41.89
N ARG A 215 -18.26 -12.38 -41.98
CA ARG A 215 -17.34 -13.48 -42.32
C ARG A 215 -17.09 -14.45 -41.16
N TYR A 216 -16.96 -13.96 -39.95
CA TYR A 216 -16.52 -14.78 -38.80
C TYR A 216 -17.62 -15.06 -37.79
N GLY A 217 -18.82 -14.44 -37.91
CA GLY A 217 -19.87 -14.51 -36.88
C GLY A 217 -20.30 -15.92 -36.49
N GLU A 218 -20.41 -16.83 -37.47
CA GLU A 218 -20.78 -18.23 -37.18
C GLU A 218 -19.68 -18.96 -36.42
N LEU A 219 -18.42 -18.74 -36.76
CA LEU A 219 -17.27 -19.30 -36.06
C LEU A 219 -17.14 -18.75 -34.65
N VAL A 220 -17.46 -17.46 -34.45
CA VAL A 220 -17.51 -16.80 -33.12
C VAL A 220 -18.57 -17.50 -32.25
N ARG A 221 -19.78 -17.74 -32.75
CA ARG A 221 -20.83 -18.43 -32.00
C ARG A 221 -20.44 -19.83 -31.57
N GLN A 222 -19.67 -20.53 -32.41
CA GLN A 222 -19.23 -21.92 -32.16
C GLN A 222 -18.06 -22.01 -31.20
N ARG A 223 -17.08 -21.08 -31.25
CA ARG A 223 -15.80 -21.21 -30.57
C ARG A 223 -15.69 -20.42 -29.29
N TYR A 224 -16.46 -19.35 -29.12
CA TYR A 224 -16.39 -18.55 -27.91
C TYR A 224 -16.96 -19.32 -26.71
N PRO A 225 -16.20 -19.45 -25.60
CA PRO A 225 -16.68 -20.04 -24.36
C PRO A 225 -17.95 -19.37 -23.83
N LYS A 226 -18.93 -20.19 -23.47
CA LYS A 226 -20.22 -19.74 -22.90
C LYS A 226 -20.15 -19.75 -21.37
N ILE A 227 -19.26 -18.99 -20.81
CA ILE A 227 -19.03 -18.88 -19.37
C ILE A 227 -19.09 -17.40 -18.94
N PRO A 228 -19.39 -17.09 -17.65
CA PRO A 228 -19.53 -15.71 -17.20
C PRO A 228 -18.24 -14.89 -17.38
N ARG A 229 -17.07 -15.51 -17.14
CA ARG A 229 -15.77 -14.85 -17.16
C ARG A 229 -14.91 -15.30 -18.33
N ARG A 230 -15.27 -14.92 -19.55
CA ARG A 230 -14.41 -15.04 -20.71
C ARG A 230 -13.86 -13.65 -21.07
N VAL A 231 -12.57 -13.38 -20.79
CA VAL A 231 -11.91 -12.12 -21.17
C VAL A 231 -10.79 -12.30 -22.18
N SER A 232 -10.30 -13.53 -22.41
CA SER A 232 -9.30 -13.80 -23.44
C SER A 232 -9.81 -13.48 -24.85
N GLY A 233 -8.94 -12.93 -25.67
CA GLY A 233 -9.21 -12.50 -27.05
C GLY A 233 -10.03 -11.21 -27.12
N TYR A 234 -10.27 -10.72 -28.34
CA TYR A 234 -11.16 -9.56 -28.54
C TYR A 234 -12.64 -10.00 -28.49
N ASN A 235 -13.51 -9.11 -28.04
CA ASN A 235 -14.95 -9.35 -27.90
C ASN A 235 -15.69 -9.22 -29.25
N LEU A 236 -15.32 -10.05 -30.26
CA LEU A 236 -15.98 -10.04 -31.56
C LEU A 236 -17.44 -10.51 -31.49
N ASP A 237 -17.79 -11.27 -30.45
CA ASP A 237 -19.17 -11.70 -30.15
C ASP A 237 -20.11 -10.51 -29.87
N ASP A 238 -19.59 -9.39 -29.34
CA ASP A 238 -20.38 -8.17 -29.10
C ASP A 238 -20.72 -7.41 -30.40
N LEU A 239 -20.11 -7.76 -31.55
CA LEU A 239 -20.48 -7.25 -32.86
C LEU A 239 -21.63 -8.06 -33.51
N LEU A 240 -22.03 -9.18 -32.95
CA LEU A 240 -23.10 -9.99 -33.49
C LEU A 240 -24.46 -9.26 -33.40
N PRO A 241 -25.37 -9.47 -34.37
CA PRO A 241 -26.69 -8.83 -34.38
C PRO A 241 -27.50 -9.07 -33.10
N GLU A 242 -27.45 -10.27 -32.56
CA GLU A 242 -28.10 -10.65 -31.31
C GLU A 242 -27.57 -9.96 -30.06
N LYS A 243 -26.38 -9.35 -30.15
CA LYS A 243 -25.75 -8.50 -29.13
C LYS A 243 -25.92 -7.01 -29.42
N GLY A 244 -26.62 -6.64 -30.54
CA GLY A 244 -26.92 -5.26 -30.92
C GLY A 244 -25.77 -4.50 -31.55
N PHE A 245 -24.79 -5.19 -32.16
CA PHE A 245 -23.61 -4.58 -32.77
C PHE A 245 -22.97 -3.51 -31.85
N HIS A 246 -22.50 -3.95 -30.68
CA HIS A 246 -22.07 -3.06 -29.63
C HIS A 246 -20.58 -2.76 -29.72
N VAL A 247 -20.21 -1.70 -30.42
CA VAL A 247 -18.82 -1.36 -30.74
C VAL A 247 -18.01 -1.01 -29.50
N ALA A 248 -18.59 -0.31 -28.49
CA ALA A 248 -17.88 -0.04 -27.25
C ALA A 248 -17.51 -1.34 -26.51
N ARG A 249 -18.43 -2.31 -26.42
CA ARG A 249 -18.15 -3.63 -25.79
C ARG A 249 -17.04 -4.38 -26.50
N SER A 250 -16.97 -4.29 -27.85
CA SER A 250 -15.91 -4.95 -28.63
C SER A 250 -14.50 -4.34 -28.38
N LEU A 251 -14.41 -3.08 -27.93
CA LEU A 251 -13.16 -2.40 -27.61
C LEU A 251 -12.72 -2.61 -26.16
N VAL A 252 -13.61 -2.99 -25.25
CA VAL A 252 -13.25 -3.38 -23.89
C VAL A 252 -12.49 -4.71 -23.92
N GLY A 253 -11.36 -4.81 -23.21
CA GLY A 253 -10.47 -5.98 -23.24
C GLY A 253 -9.43 -5.93 -24.36
N THR A 254 -9.29 -4.81 -25.05
CA THR A 254 -8.26 -4.67 -26.09
C THR A 254 -6.88 -4.27 -25.59
N GLU A 255 -6.71 -4.05 -24.29
CA GLU A 255 -5.43 -3.80 -23.63
C GLU A 255 -4.64 -2.63 -24.28
N SER A 256 -5.34 -1.55 -24.66
CA SER A 256 -4.75 -0.40 -25.40
C SER A 256 -4.14 -0.77 -26.77
N THR A 257 -4.47 -1.94 -27.34
CA THR A 257 -3.93 -2.33 -28.66
C THR A 257 -4.70 -1.72 -29.83
N CYS A 258 -5.87 -1.13 -29.61
CA CYS A 258 -6.75 -0.60 -30.64
C CYS A 258 -6.91 0.93 -30.57
N ALA A 259 -7.08 1.49 -29.38
CA ALA A 259 -7.38 2.91 -29.20
C ALA A 259 -6.96 3.41 -27.80
N VAL A 260 -6.93 4.72 -27.64
CA VAL A 260 -6.86 5.42 -26.33
C VAL A 260 -8.28 5.75 -25.92
N ILE A 261 -8.68 5.36 -24.70
CA ILE A 261 -9.98 5.73 -24.13
C ILE A 261 -9.85 7.17 -23.58
N LEU A 262 -10.72 8.07 -24.06
CA LEU A 262 -10.82 9.45 -23.57
C LEU A 262 -11.86 9.56 -22.44
N GLU A 263 -13.07 9.02 -22.65
CA GLU A 263 -14.14 8.98 -21.66
C GLU A 263 -14.86 7.63 -21.73
N ALA A 264 -15.42 7.22 -20.58
CA ALA A 264 -16.26 6.02 -20.50
C ALA A 264 -17.57 6.34 -19.78
N THR A 265 -18.69 5.86 -20.34
CA THR A 265 -20.00 5.87 -19.68
C THR A 265 -20.30 4.44 -19.23
N LEU A 266 -20.40 4.22 -17.92
CA LEU A 266 -20.57 2.91 -17.28
C LEU A 266 -22.00 2.74 -16.78
N GLU A 267 -22.50 1.50 -16.84
CA GLU A 267 -23.79 1.09 -16.30
C GLU A 267 -23.61 0.67 -14.82
N LEU A 268 -24.46 1.17 -13.95
CA LEU A 268 -24.40 0.94 -12.51
C LEU A 268 -25.54 0.01 -12.07
N ILE A 269 -25.30 -0.71 -10.97
CA ILE A 269 -26.29 -1.59 -10.34
C ILE A 269 -26.68 -1.04 -8.95
N PRO A 270 -27.86 -1.39 -8.40
CA PRO A 270 -28.23 -1.07 -7.04
C PRO A 270 -27.22 -1.63 -6.04
N ASN A 271 -26.80 -0.83 -5.06
CA ASN A 271 -25.96 -1.28 -3.97
C ASN A 271 -26.84 -1.66 -2.77
N PRO A 272 -26.89 -2.91 -2.34
CA PRO A 272 -27.67 -3.31 -1.18
C PRO A 272 -27.11 -2.63 0.08
N PRO A 273 -27.95 -1.96 0.90
CA PRO A 273 -27.50 -1.25 2.08
C PRO A 273 -27.12 -2.17 3.24
N VAL A 274 -27.64 -3.39 3.26
CA VAL A 274 -27.36 -4.39 4.29
C VAL A 274 -26.83 -5.64 3.61
N ARG A 275 -25.83 -6.25 4.24
CA ARG A 275 -25.16 -7.48 3.79
C ARG A 275 -25.16 -8.51 4.91
N SER A 276 -24.98 -9.76 4.54
CA SER A 276 -24.86 -10.91 5.45
C SER A 276 -23.85 -11.87 4.88
N LEU A 277 -22.90 -12.31 5.69
CA LEU A 277 -21.80 -13.16 5.26
C LEU A 277 -21.91 -14.57 5.84
N LEU A 278 -21.99 -15.58 4.95
CA LEU A 278 -21.99 -17.00 5.34
C LEU A 278 -20.63 -17.61 4.98
N VAL A 279 -19.89 -18.09 5.97
CA VAL A 279 -18.64 -18.84 5.79
C VAL A 279 -18.90 -20.32 5.92
N LEU A 280 -18.57 -21.07 4.86
CA LEU A 280 -18.72 -22.52 4.78
C LEU A 280 -17.35 -23.19 4.78
N GLY A 281 -17.12 -24.17 5.69
CA GLY A 281 -15.86 -24.89 5.82
C GLY A 281 -15.98 -26.35 5.40
N TYR A 282 -15.05 -26.79 4.55
CA TYR A 282 -15.02 -28.13 3.93
C TYR A 282 -13.71 -28.87 4.24
N PRO A 283 -13.69 -30.23 4.10
CA PRO A 283 -12.47 -31.02 4.26
C PRO A 283 -11.34 -30.64 3.26
N ASP A 284 -11.70 -30.15 2.09
CA ASP A 284 -10.79 -29.67 1.05
C ASP A 284 -11.48 -28.67 0.12
N ILE A 285 -10.67 -27.95 -0.69
CA ILE A 285 -11.16 -26.94 -1.63
C ILE A 285 -11.96 -27.53 -2.80
N TYR A 286 -11.74 -28.81 -3.13
CA TYR A 286 -12.42 -29.46 -4.24
C TYR A 286 -13.89 -29.78 -3.89
N GLN A 287 -14.13 -30.25 -2.66
CA GLN A 287 -15.48 -30.44 -2.14
C GLN A 287 -16.21 -29.11 -1.96
N ALA A 288 -15.48 -28.04 -1.56
CA ALA A 288 -16.03 -26.69 -1.53
C ALA A 288 -16.51 -26.29 -2.94
N ALA A 289 -15.68 -26.48 -3.95
CA ALA A 289 -15.98 -26.14 -5.34
C ALA A 289 -17.18 -26.95 -5.92
N ASP A 290 -17.39 -28.20 -5.47
CA ASP A 290 -18.53 -29.02 -5.91
C ASP A 290 -19.89 -28.46 -5.46
N HIS A 291 -19.92 -27.64 -4.39
CA HIS A 291 -21.14 -27.02 -3.87
C HIS A 291 -21.48 -25.66 -4.54
N VAL A 292 -20.58 -25.11 -5.35
CA VAL A 292 -20.80 -23.84 -6.05
C VAL A 292 -22.10 -23.81 -6.86
N PRO A 293 -22.47 -24.86 -7.67
CA PRO A 293 -23.72 -24.84 -8.42
C PRO A 293 -24.96 -24.76 -7.52
N THR A 294 -24.94 -25.38 -6.35
CA THR A 294 -26.03 -25.30 -5.36
C THR A 294 -26.16 -23.91 -4.79
N ILE A 295 -25.07 -23.31 -4.36
CA ILE A 295 -25.04 -21.97 -3.75
C ILE A 295 -25.52 -20.89 -4.75
N ARG A 296 -25.12 -20.99 -6.01
CA ARG A 296 -25.53 -20.04 -7.08
C ARG A 296 -27.05 -19.96 -7.30
N LYS A 297 -27.83 -21.01 -6.94
CA LYS A 297 -29.30 -20.96 -7.03
C LYS A 297 -29.90 -19.86 -6.15
N TYR A 298 -29.23 -19.51 -5.04
CA TYR A 298 -29.62 -18.48 -4.09
C TYR A 298 -29.17 -17.06 -4.49
N LYS A 299 -28.53 -16.90 -5.65
CA LYS A 299 -28.08 -15.63 -6.25
C LYS A 299 -27.25 -14.75 -5.29
N PRO A 300 -26.17 -15.27 -4.72
CA PRO A 300 -25.30 -14.49 -3.83
C PRO A 300 -24.73 -13.27 -4.56
N ILE A 301 -24.39 -12.22 -3.78
CA ILE A 301 -23.71 -11.03 -4.29
C ILE A 301 -22.18 -11.17 -4.24
N GLY A 302 -21.65 -12.14 -3.50
CA GLY A 302 -20.25 -12.57 -3.45
C GLY A 302 -20.15 -14.07 -3.24
N LEU A 303 -19.22 -14.77 -3.91
CA LEU A 303 -18.98 -16.21 -3.70
C LEU A 303 -17.53 -16.56 -4.05
N GLU A 304 -16.70 -16.66 -2.99
CA GLU A 304 -15.25 -16.81 -3.07
C GLU A 304 -14.76 -18.12 -2.46
N GLY A 305 -13.72 -18.70 -3.05
CA GLY A 305 -13.06 -19.91 -2.55
C GLY A 305 -11.65 -19.61 -2.01
N ILE A 306 -11.26 -20.28 -0.91
CA ILE A 306 -9.91 -20.18 -0.31
C ILE A 306 -9.47 -21.57 0.16
N ASP A 307 -8.21 -21.98 -0.14
CA ASP A 307 -7.61 -23.21 0.34
C ASP A 307 -6.80 -23.03 1.65
N ASP A 308 -6.46 -24.14 2.29
CA ASP A 308 -5.65 -24.16 3.50
C ASP A 308 -4.18 -23.78 3.27
N VAL A 309 -3.67 -23.95 2.06
CA VAL A 309 -2.31 -23.54 1.67
C VAL A 309 -2.17 -22.03 1.82
N LEU A 310 -3.17 -21.26 1.33
CA LEU A 310 -3.19 -19.80 1.47
C LEU A 310 -3.31 -19.37 2.94
N ILE A 311 -4.18 -20.00 3.71
CA ILE A 311 -4.35 -19.69 5.15
C ILE A 311 -3.08 -20.01 5.94
N ASN A 312 -2.38 -21.10 5.61
CA ASN A 312 -1.09 -21.42 6.23
C ASN A 312 0.00 -20.41 5.87
N ALA A 313 0.05 -19.95 4.62
CA ALA A 313 0.95 -18.88 4.19
C ALA A 313 0.70 -17.58 4.99
N MET A 314 -0.56 -17.22 5.24
CA MET A 314 -0.92 -16.07 6.08
C MET A 314 -0.45 -16.24 7.52
N LYS A 315 -0.63 -17.44 8.11
CA LYS A 315 -0.13 -17.75 9.45
C LYS A 315 1.39 -17.61 9.55
N LEU A 316 2.15 -18.16 8.60
CA LEU A 316 3.61 -18.06 8.55
C LEU A 316 4.11 -16.63 8.39
N LYS A 317 3.35 -15.78 7.69
CA LYS A 317 3.67 -14.36 7.47
C LYS A 317 3.13 -13.43 8.55
N HIS A 318 2.38 -13.95 9.52
CA HIS A 318 1.65 -13.16 10.53
C HIS A 318 0.74 -12.09 9.92
N ILE A 319 0.06 -12.43 8.80
CA ILE A 319 -0.99 -11.62 8.18
C ILE A 319 -2.31 -12.01 8.86
N HIS A 320 -3.08 -11.03 9.32
CA HIS A 320 -4.36 -11.22 10.03
C HIS A 320 -4.31 -12.26 11.19
N PRO A 321 -3.28 -12.27 12.06
CA PRO A 321 -3.07 -13.35 13.03
C PRO A 321 -4.19 -13.50 14.10
N ARG A 322 -5.00 -12.43 14.28
CA ARG A 322 -6.12 -12.40 15.23
C ARG A 322 -7.47 -12.68 14.58
N ASP A 323 -7.53 -12.70 13.25
CA ASP A 323 -8.78 -12.68 12.50
C ASP A 323 -9.08 -14.04 11.86
N LEU A 324 -8.05 -14.86 11.63
CA LEU A 324 -8.19 -16.18 11.02
C LEU A 324 -9.06 -17.16 11.86
N HIS A 325 -9.30 -16.87 13.14
CA HIS A 325 -10.23 -17.64 13.98
C HIS A 325 -11.71 -17.40 13.62
N LEU A 326 -12.00 -16.36 12.84
CA LEU A 326 -13.34 -16.11 12.31
C LEU A 326 -13.75 -17.18 11.30
N LEU A 327 -12.77 -17.80 10.62
CA LEU A 327 -13.01 -18.92 9.73
C LEU A 327 -13.30 -20.20 10.54
N PRO A 328 -14.32 -21.00 10.20
CA PRO A 328 -14.55 -22.29 10.82
C PRO A 328 -13.38 -23.26 10.58
N ASP A 329 -13.21 -24.26 11.46
CA ASP A 329 -12.17 -25.28 11.32
C ASP A 329 -12.41 -26.13 10.08
N ALA A 330 -11.51 -26.06 9.08
CA ALA A 330 -11.64 -26.68 7.76
C ALA A 330 -10.29 -26.62 7.01
N LYS A 331 -10.27 -27.15 5.77
CA LYS A 331 -9.14 -27.04 4.82
C LYS A 331 -9.50 -26.42 3.47
N GLY A 332 -10.75 -26.08 3.29
CA GLY A 332 -11.25 -25.32 2.15
C GLY A 332 -12.46 -24.54 2.58
N TRP A 333 -12.55 -23.28 2.17
CA TRP A 333 -13.66 -22.40 2.58
C TRP A 333 -14.35 -21.80 1.36
N LEU A 334 -15.67 -21.62 1.47
CA LEU A 334 -16.42 -20.69 0.64
C LEU A 334 -16.93 -19.54 1.50
N ILE A 335 -16.72 -18.34 1.02
CA ILE A 335 -17.22 -17.09 1.58
C ILE A 335 -18.37 -16.65 0.69
N VAL A 336 -19.59 -16.63 1.22
CA VAL A 336 -20.83 -16.37 0.49
C VAL A 336 -21.48 -15.12 1.06
N GLU A 337 -21.67 -14.09 0.25
CA GLU A 337 -22.30 -12.83 0.67
C GLU A 337 -23.67 -12.69 0.03
N PHE A 338 -24.65 -12.28 0.83
CA PHE A 338 -26.00 -11.94 0.40
C PHE A 338 -26.30 -10.47 0.70
N GLY A 339 -27.18 -9.85 -0.04
CA GLY A 339 -27.56 -8.44 0.16
C GLY A 339 -29.07 -8.26 0.23
N GLY A 340 -29.53 -7.27 1.03
CA GLY A 340 -30.94 -6.94 1.20
C GLY A 340 -31.14 -5.47 1.54
N GLN A 341 -32.41 -5.05 1.59
CA GLN A 341 -32.79 -3.72 2.11
C GLN A 341 -32.82 -3.72 3.65
N THR A 342 -33.03 -4.90 4.25
CA THR A 342 -33.05 -5.14 5.70
C THR A 342 -32.16 -6.35 6.04
N ALA A 343 -31.82 -6.51 7.33
CA ALA A 343 -31.04 -7.64 7.80
C ALA A 343 -31.79 -8.98 7.53
N ASP A 344 -33.11 -9.02 7.79
CA ASP A 344 -33.91 -10.22 7.52
C ASP A 344 -33.88 -10.60 6.03
N GLU A 345 -33.91 -9.63 5.12
CA GLU A 345 -33.82 -9.89 3.67
C GLU A 345 -32.43 -10.41 3.25
N ALA A 346 -31.36 -9.91 3.89
CA ALA A 346 -30.01 -10.39 3.62
C ALA A 346 -29.77 -11.79 4.20
N ASP A 347 -30.28 -12.07 5.40
CA ASP A 347 -30.11 -13.34 6.11
C ASP A 347 -30.97 -14.50 5.53
N ALA A 348 -32.16 -14.21 5.01
CA ALA A 348 -33.10 -15.24 4.58
C ALA A 348 -32.48 -16.25 3.58
N PRO A 349 -31.86 -15.84 2.46
CA PRO A 349 -31.24 -16.77 1.52
C PRO A 349 -30.05 -17.52 2.14
N ALA A 350 -29.32 -16.92 3.06
CA ALA A 350 -28.24 -17.60 3.77
C ALA A 350 -28.79 -18.74 4.67
N ARG A 351 -29.87 -18.50 5.40
CA ARG A 351 -30.52 -19.51 6.26
C ARG A 351 -31.14 -20.64 5.44
N GLU A 352 -31.82 -20.32 4.35
CA GLU A 352 -32.38 -21.32 3.45
C GLU A 352 -31.28 -22.22 2.85
N LEU A 353 -30.16 -21.62 2.39
CA LEU A 353 -28.99 -22.37 1.91
C LEU A 353 -28.40 -23.27 3.00
N MET A 354 -28.27 -22.77 4.25
CA MET A 354 -27.78 -23.58 5.37
C MET A 354 -28.67 -24.80 5.61
N ASP A 355 -29.98 -24.66 5.50
CA ASP A 355 -30.94 -25.77 5.71
C ASP A 355 -30.90 -26.76 4.54
N GLU A 356 -30.77 -26.33 3.24
CA GLU A 356 -30.51 -27.24 2.14
C GLU A 356 -29.23 -28.03 2.32
N LEU A 357 -28.12 -27.36 2.69
CA LEU A 357 -26.82 -28.02 2.90
C LEU A 357 -26.83 -29.03 4.06
N LYS A 358 -27.57 -28.76 5.16
CA LYS A 358 -27.76 -29.72 6.26
C LYS A 358 -28.52 -30.98 5.82
N SER A 359 -29.47 -30.85 4.91
CA SER A 359 -30.30 -31.96 4.46
C SER A 359 -29.53 -32.96 3.57
N ASN A 360 -28.41 -32.55 2.95
CA ASN A 360 -27.66 -33.34 1.97
C ASN A 360 -26.66 -34.37 2.52
N GLY A 361 -26.60 -34.58 3.83
CA GLY A 361 -25.85 -35.69 4.47
C GLY A 361 -24.35 -35.42 4.70
N ASN A 362 -23.72 -34.56 3.92
CA ASN A 362 -22.32 -34.11 4.07
C ASN A 362 -22.27 -32.59 4.29
N ALA A 363 -22.92 -32.11 5.33
CA ALA A 363 -22.99 -30.69 5.63
C ALA A 363 -21.60 -30.11 5.94
N PRO A 364 -21.22 -28.95 5.32
CA PRO A 364 -20.03 -28.23 5.72
C PRO A 364 -20.20 -27.65 7.14
N THR A 365 -19.11 -27.26 7.76
CA THR A 365 -19.19 -26.36 8.91
C THR A 365 -19.67 -24.99 8.46
N MET A 366 -20.57 -24.34 9.19
CA MET A 366 -21.25 -23.12 8.74
C MET A 366 -21.22 -22.06 9.82
N LYS A 367 -20.88 -20.83 9.43
CA LYS A 367 -20.90 -19.66 10.32
C LYS A 367 -21.55 -18.50 9.59
N LEU A 368 -22.72 -18.08 10.04
CA LEU A 368 -23.37 -16.84 9.58
C LEU A 368 -22.84 -15.68 10.43
N ILE A 369 -22.45 -14.61 9.79
CA ILE A 369 -21.88 -13.39 10.37
C ILE A 369 -22.74 -12.22 9.91
N ASP A 370 -23.22 -11.46 10.89
CA ASP A 370 -24.07 -10.26 10.72
C ASP A 370 -23.46 -9.00 11.37
N ASP A 371 -22.21 -9.13 11.84
CA ASP A 371 -21.41 -7.99 12.34
C ASP A 371 -20.59 -7.37 11.19
N PRO A 372 -20.88 -6.14 10.76
CA PRO A 372 -20.21 -5.50 9.63
C PRO A 372 -18.69 -5.39 9.79
N GLU A 373 -18.17 -5.32 11.02
CA GLU A 373 -16.72 -5.27 11.25
C GLU A 373 -16.08 -6.65 11.02
N GLN A 374 -16.73 -7.75 11.46
CA GLN A 374 -16.24 -9.09 11.18
C GLN A 374 -16.34 -9.45 9.69
N GLU A 375 -17.40 -9.02 9.01
CA GLU A 375 -17.55 -9.17 7.56
C GLU A 375 -16.39 -8.48 6.84
N ARG A 376 -16.13 -7.21 7.15
CA ARG A 376 -15.03 -6.43 6.59
C ARG A 376 -13.67 -7.13 6.78
N VAL A 377 -13.42 -7.64 7.96
CA VAL A 377 -12.17 -8.34 8.29
C VAL A 377 -12.00 -9.63 7.48
N ILE A 378 -13.07 -10.40 7.26
CA ILE A 378 -13.02 -11.63 6.44
C ILE A 378 -12.72 -11.27 4.98
N TRP A 379 -13.30 -10.19 4.46
CA TRP A 379 -12.96 -9.70 3.11
C TRP A 379 -11.50 -9.25 3.02
N GLU A 380 -10.96 -8.57 4.03
CA GLU A 380 -9.53 -8.20 4.07
C GLU A 380 -8.61 -9.44 4.09
N VAL A 381 -8.99 -10.51 4.79
CA VAL A 381 -8.29 -11.80 4.75
C VAL A 381 -8.28 -12.34 3.30
N ARG A 382 -9.42 -12.33 2.63
CA ARG A 382 -9.52 -12.81 1.23
C ARG A 382 -8.69 -11.96 0.27
N ASP A 383 -8.75 -10.65 0.36
CA ASP A 383 -8.06 -9.72 -0.54
C ASP A 383 -6.53 -9.74 -0.36
N SER A 384 -6.07 -10.21 0.78
CA SER A 384 -4.64 -10.42 1.04
C SER A 384 -4.03 -11.56 0.23
N GLY A 385 -4.83 -12.39 -0.46
CA GLY A 385 -4.43 -13.65 -1.09
C GLY A 385 -3.23 -13.55 -2.02
N LEU A 386 -3.22 -12.58 -2.96
CA LEU A 386 -2.12 -12.38 -3.92
C LEU A 386 -0.79 -12.07 -3.20
N GLY A 387 -0.83 -11.24 -2.19
CA GLY A 387 0.37 -10.90 -1.42
C GLY A 387 0.76 -11.99 -0.42
N ALA A 388 -0.21 -12.66 0.20
CA ALA A 388 0.03 -13.70 1.18
C ALA A 388 0.72 -14.93 0.58
N SER A 389 0.35 -15.31 -0.64
CA SER A 389 0.94 -16.43 -1.37
C SER A 389 2.33 -16.15 -1.97
N ALA A 390 2.76 -14.87 -2.02
CA ALA A 390 4.08 -14.48 -2.49
C ALA A 390 5.12 -14.45 -1.36
N ARG A 391 6.33 -14.96 -1.60
CA ARG A 391 7.44 -14.86 -0.63
C ARG A 391 7.13 -15.43 0.75
N VAL A 392 6.57 -16.64 0.82
CA VAL A 392 6.30 -17.34 2.08
C VAL A 392 7.62 -17.76 2.73
N PRO A 393 7.83 -17.54 4.04
CA PRO A 393 9.05 -17.93 4.74
C PRO A 393 9.33 -19.43 4.62
N ASN A 394 10.57 -19.77 4.25
CA ASN A 394 11.07 -21.14 4.07
C ASN A 394 10.44 -21.94 2.92
N GLU A 395 9.66 -21.29 2.05
CA GLU A 395 9.11 -21.87 0.84
C GLU A 395 9.79 -21.30 -0.41
N PRO A 396 9.70 -21.98 -1.58
CA PRO A 396 10.13 -21.41 -2.86
C PRO A 396 9.39 -20.12 -3.20
N ASP A 397 10.01 -19.26 -4.01
CA ASP A 397 9.34 -18.07 -4.54
C ASP A 397 8.23 -18.47 -5.51
N THR A 398 7.06 -17.87 -5.40
CA THR A 398 5.93 -18.11 -6.28
C THR A 398 5.70 -16.93 -7.24
N TRP A 399 5.19 -17.24 -8.42
CA TRP A 399 5.08 -16.30 -9.54
C TRP A 399 3.68 -16.31 -10.17
N GLU A 400 3.38 -15.24 -10.90
CA GLU A 400 2.31 -15.17 -11.86
C GLU A 400 2.69 -15.96 -13.13
N GLY A 401 1.76 -16.15 -14.05
CA GLY A 401 1.99 -16.78 -15.35
C GLY A 401 0.93 -17.80 -15.74
N TRP A 402 0.20 -18.33 -14.76
CA TRP A 402 -1.04 -19.11 -14.93
C TRP A 402 -1.97 -18.87 -13.75
N GLU A 403 -2.33 -17.62 -13.49
CA GLU A 403 -2.98 -17.23 -12.24
C GLU A 403 -4.47 -16.90 -12.34
N ASP A 404 -5.15 -17.19 -13.48
CA ASP A 404 -6.44 -16.57 -13.78
C ASP A 404 -7.30 -17.38 -14.79
N SER A 405 -7.27 -18.70 -14.71
CA SER A 405 -8.09 -19.54 -15.60
C SER A 405 -9.55 -19.62 -15.13
N ALA A 406 -10.48 -19.62 -16.09
CA ALA A 406 -11.91 -19.70 -15.81
C ALA A 406 -12.58 -20.83 -16.57
N VAL A 407 -13.51 -21.55 -15.90
CA VAL A 407 -14.35 -22.61 -16.47
C VAL A 407 -15.82 -22.36 -16.11
N SER A 408 -16.72 -23.20 -16.56
CA SER A 408 -18.09 -23.15 -16.08
C SER A 408 -18.15 -23.35 -14.56
N PRO A 409 -18.92 -22.52 -13.80
CA PRO A 409 -19.13 -22.75 -12.36
C PRO A 409 -19.62 -24.16 -12.02
N ASN A 410 -20.26 -24.86 -12.97
CA ASN A 410 -20.74 -26.24 -12.79
C ASN A 410 -19.60 -27.26 -12.82
N ASP A 411 -18.44 -26.90 -13.38
CA ASP A 411 -17.34 -27.85 -13.59
C ASP A 411 -16.09 -27.47 -12.76
N ILE A 412 -16.14 -26.43 -11.96
CA ILE A 412 -14.97 -25.92 -11.23
C ILE A 412 -14.34 -26.97 -10.31
N GLY A 413 -15.12 -27.79 -9.61
CA GLY A 413 -14.61 -28.85 -8.73
C GLY A 413 -13.84 -29.93 -9.50
N LYS A 414 -14.34 -30.35 -10.66
CA LYS A 414 -13.67 -31.31 -11.57
C LYS A 414 -12.40 -30.71 -12.14
N TYR A 415 -12.48 -29.47 -12.64
CA TYR A 415 -11.34 -28.74 -13.17
C TYR A 415 -10.20 -28.60 -12.15
N LEU A 416 -10.50 -28.25 -10.90
CA LEU A 416 -9.50 -28.09 -9.86
C LEU A 416 -8.79 -29.43 -9.54
N ARG A 417 -9.50 -30.57 -9.58
CA ARG A 417 -8.88 -31.89 -9.38
C ARG A 417 -7.91 -32.23 -10.51
N ASP A 418 -8.33 -32.04 -11.77
CA ASP A 418 -7.47 -32.27 -12.93
C ASP A 418 -6.28 -31.31 -12.97
N PHE A 419 -6.52 -30.05 -12.61
CA PHE A 419 -5.46 -29.05 -12.49
C PHE A 419 -4.44 -29.41 -11.39
N ARG A 420 -4.88 -29.95 -10.24
CA ARG A 420 -3.99 -30.46 -9.21
C ARG A 420 -3.17 -31.64 -9.71
N GLN A 421 -3.72 -32.53 -10.50
CA GLN A 421 -2.97 -33.63 -11.11
C GLN A 421 -1.87 -33.08 -12.05
N LEU A 422 -2.18 -32.03 -12.83
CA LEU A 422 -1.21 -31.39 -13.69
C LEU A 422 -0.09 -30.73 -12.88
N LEU A 423 -0.40 -30.01 -11.79
CA LEU A 423 0.59 -29.43 -10.88
C LEU A 423 1.52 -30.53 -10.29
N ASN A 424 0.93 -31.63 -9.82
CA ASN A 424 1.67 -32.76 -9.27
C ASN A 424 2.60 -33.42 -10.31
N LYS A 425 2.18 -33.51 -11.58
CA LYS A 425 2.99 -34.01 -12.68
C LYS A 425 4.30 -33.23 -12.84
N TYR A 426 4.24 -31.90 -12.63
CA TYR A 426 5.39 -31.01 -12.74
C TYR A 426 6.11 -30.77 -11.40
N GLY A 427 5.55 -31.27 -10.28
CA GLY A 427 6.13 -31.08 -8.94
C GLY A 427 5.93 -29.66 -8.39
N TYR A 428 4.96 -28.91 -8.88
CA TYR A 428 4.73 -27.53 -8.47
C TYR A 428 3.87 -27.40 -7.21
N LEU A 429 4.27 -26.47 -6.34
CA LEU A 429 3.45 -25.95 -5.23
C LEU A 429 2.54 -24.84 -5.75
N CYS A 430 1.31 -24.80 -5.23
CA CYS A 430 0.32 -23.83 -5.68
C CYS A 430 -0.76 -23.58 -4.63
N THR A 431 -1.10 -22.31 -4.40
CA THR A 431 -2.32 -21.87 -3.69
C THR A 431 -3.50 -21.84 -4.66
N LEU A 432 -4.69 -22.18 -4.18
CA LEU A 432 -5.94 -22.16 -4.93
C LEU A 432 -6.97 -21.28 -4.22
N TYR A 433 -7.31 -20.14 -4.80
CA TYR A 433 -8.33 -19.24 -4.28
C TYR A 433 -9.00 -18.52 -5.47
N GLY A 434 -10.09 -17.80 -5.25
CA GLY A 434 -10.67 -16.99 -6.32
C GLY A 434 -12.18 -16.95 -6.36
N HIS A 435 -12.70 -16.44 -7.46
CA HIS A 435 -14.12 -16.16 -7.69
C HIS A 435 -14.88 -17.43 -8.11
N PHE A 436 -14.97 -18.39 -7.18
CA PHE A 436 -15.55 -19.71 -7.47
C PHE A 436 -17.00 -19.60 -7.93
N GLY A 437 -17.73 -18.59 -7.44
CA GLY A 437 -19.08 -18.30 -7.90
C GLY A 437 -19.22 -18.11 -9.42
N GLN A 438 -18.15 -17.78 -10.08
CA GLN A 438 -18.12 -17.59 -11.55
C GLN A 438 -17.12 -18.52 -12.25
N GLY A 439 -16.63 -19.55 -11.54
CA GLY A 439 -15.78 -20.59 -12.10
C GLY A 439 -14.32 -20.16 -12.31
N LEU A 440 -13.86 -19.08 -11.68
CA LEU A 440 -12.50 -18.57 -11.82
C LEU A 440 -11.63 -18.99 -10.63
N VAL A 441 -10.40 -19.40 -10.93
CA VAL A 441 -9.40 -19.75 -9.93
C VAL A 441 -8.15 -18.90 -10.10
N HIS A 442 -7.71 -18.30 -8.98
CA HIS A 442 -6.41 -17.68 -8.87
C HIS A 442 -5.38 -18.66 -8.34
N THR A 443 -4.17 -18.57 -8.89
CA THR A 443 -3.06 -19.42 -8.50
C THR A 443 -1.78 -18.61 -8.39
N ARG A 444 -0.88 -19.05 -7.52
CA ARG A 444 0.51 -18.64 -7.53
C ARG A 444 1.37 -19.88 -7.46
N ILE A 445 2.30 -20.01 -8.40
CA ILE A 445 3.03 -21.25 -8.66
C ILE A 445 4.53 -21.00 -8.53
N ASP A 446 5.28 -21.96 -7.99
CA ASP A 446 6.72 -21.85 -7.76
C ASP A 446 7.55 -22.13 -9.04
N PHE A 447 7.24 -21.42 -10.11
CA PHE A 447 7.97 -21.52 -11.38
C PHE A 447 9.46 -21.18 -11.23
N GLY A 448 10.33 -21.93 -11.90
CA GLY A 448 11.78 -21.70 -11.90
C GLY A 448 12.23 -20.59 -12.88
N LEU A 449 11.66 -19.38 -12.83
CA LEU A 449 11.88 -18.31 -13.82
C LEU A 449 13.29 -17.67 -13.81
N LYS A 450 14.20 -18.17 -12.99
CA LYS A 450 15.60 -17.71 -12.90
C LYS A 450 16.59 -18.71 -13.49
N THR A 451 16.13 -19.82 -14.07
CA THR A 451 16.96 -20.86 -14.66
C THR A 451 16.43 -21.30 -16.02
N HIS A 452 17.31 -21.74 -16.91
CA HIS A 452 16.91 -22.24 -18.23
C HIS A 452 15.89 -23.36 -18.13
N ASP A 453 16.21 -24.41 -17.37
CA ASP A 453 15.34 -25.60 -17.23
C ASP A 453 13.97 -25.25 -16.63
N GLY A 454 13.96 -24.35 -15.63
CA GLY A 454 12.71 -23.90 -15.02
C GLY A 454 11.84 -23.08 -15.98
N ILE A 455 12.44 -22.27 -16.86
CA ILE A 455 11.72 -21.55 -17.93
C ILE A 455 11.15 -22.53 -18.94
N GLN A 456 11.89 -23.57 -19.36
CA GLN A 456 11.38 -24.59 -20.26
C GLN A 456 10.24 -25.39 -19.63
N GLN A 457 10.35 -25.72 -18.33
CA GLN A 457 9.29 -26.37 -17.57
C GLN A 457 8.03 -25.48 -17.46
N TYR A 458 8.20 -24.19 -17.20
CA TYR A 458 7.11 -23.20 -17.22
C TYR A 458 6.38 -23.14 -18.56
N LEU A 459 7.11 -23.13 -19.70
CA LEU A 459 6.52 -23.13 -21.03
C LEU A 459 5.74 -24.43 -21.30
N ALA A 460 6.28 -25.59 -20.94
CA ALA A 460 5.63 -26.88 -21.08
C ALA A 460 4.35 -26.96 -20.23
N PHE A 461 4.44 -26.58 -18.96
CA PHE A 461 3.30 -26.56 -18.04
C PHE A 461 2.17 -25.64 -18.54
N THR A 462 2.48 -24.40 -18.92
CA THR A 462 1.45 -23.45 -19.38
C THR A 462 0.81 -23.88 -20.69
N ASN A 463 1.52 -24.62 -21.56
CA ASN A 463 0.93 -25.24 -22.75
C ASN A 463 -0.10 -26.31 -22.37
N GLU A 464 0.22 -27.22 -21.43
CA GLU A 464 -0.72 -28.28 -21.00
C GLU A 464 -1.88 -27.70 -20.18
N ALA A 465 -1.64 -26.67 -19.38
CA ALA A 465 -2.69 -25.97 -18.63
C ALA A 465 -3.69 -25.28 -19.56
N ALA A 466 -3.21 -24.70 -20.67
CA ALA A 466 -4.07 -24.15 -21.72
C ALA A 466 -4.93 -25.23 -22.40
N ASP A 467 -4.33 -26.38 -22.72
CA ASP A 467 -5.08 -27.52 -23.26
C ASP A 467 -6.13 -28.03 -22.26
N LEU A 468 -5.80 -28.04 -20.97
CA LEU A 468 -6.72 -28.46 -19.91
C LEU A 468 -7.94 -27.51 -19.83
N VAL A 469 -7.74 -26.20 -19.70
CA VAL A 469 -8.85 -25.25 -19.56
C VAL A 469 -9.72 -25.22 -20.80
N VAL A 470 -9.13 -25.36 -22.00
CA VAL A 470 -9.88 -25.45 -23.27
C VAL A 470 -10.73 -26.70 -23.35
N ARG A 471 -10.26 -27.86 -22.84
CA ARG A 471 -11.09 -29.10 -22.78
C ARG A 471 -12.34 -28.92 -21.92
N TYR A 472 -12.29 -28.06 -20.91
CA TYR A 472 -13.44 -27.68 -20.09
C TYR A 472 -14.32 -26.58 -20.71
N GLY A 473 -14.05 -26.17 -21.99
CA GLY A 473 -14.75 -25.07 -22.63
C GLY A 473 -14.51 -23.70 -21.93
N GLY A 474 -13.40 -23.60 -21.23
CA GLY A 474 -13.03 -22.45 -20.40
C GLY A 474 -12.26 -21.36 -21.14
N SER A 475 -11.84 -20.34 -20.39
CA SER A 475 -11.02 -19.20 -20.84
C SER A 475 -9.64 -19.23 -20.21
N LEU A 476 -8.61 -18.89 -21.01
CA LEU A 476 -7.23 -18.77 -20.52
C LEU A 476 -7.11 -17.67 -19.44
N SER A 477 -7.93 -16.64 -19.54
CA SER A 477 -8.05 -15.57 -18.55
C SER A 477 -9.52 -15.28 -18.27
N GLY A 478 -9.85 -15.11 -17.00
CA GLY A 478 -11.19 -14.73 -16.53
C GLY A 478 -11.34 -13.27 -16.15
N GLU A 479 -10.22 -12.55 -15.89
CA GLU A 479 -10.26 -11.10 -15.55
C GLU A 479 -8.95 -10.33 -15.80
N HIS A 480 -7.77 -11.00 -15.83
CA HIS A 480 -6.48 -10.33 -15.93
C HIS A 480 -6.10 -9.90 -17.35
N GLY A 481 -6.72 -10.52 -18.38
CA GLY A 481 -6.38 -10.31 -19.79
C GLY A 481 -5.26 -11.24 -20.27
N ASP A 482 -4.89 -11.10 -21.53
CA ASP A 482 -3.93 -11.98 -22.20
C ASP A 482 -2.50 -11.43 -22.18
N GLY A 483 -2.35 -10.15 -22.48
CA GLY A 483 -1.08 -9.46 -22.55
C GLY A 483 -0.04 -10.17 -23.40
N GLN A 484 1.18 -10.26 -22.86
CA GLN A 484 2.24 -11.11 -23.38
C GLN A 484 2.14 -12.56 -22.84
N SER A 485 1.61 -12.70 -21.63
CA SER A 485 1.61 -13.97 -20.90
C SER A 485 0.77 -15.07 -21.57
N ARG A 486 -0.31 -14.71 -22.27
CA ARG A 486 -1.28 -15.66 -22.85
C ARG A 486 -1.48 -15.50 -24.34
N GLY A 487 -0.99 -14.42 -24.96
CA GLY A 487 -1.23 -14.12 -26.37
C GLY A 487 -0.85 -15.27 -27.33
N GLU A 488 0.27 -15.97 -27.08
CA GLU A 488 0.68 -17.14 -27.87
C GLU A 488 -0.28 -18.34 -27.75
N LEU A 489 -1.01 -18.42 -26.64
CA LEU A 489 -1.91 -19.55 -26.34
C LEU A 489 -3.32 -19.37 -26.91
N LEU A 490 -3.67 -18.18 -27.41
CA LEU A 490 -5.00 -17.88 -27.95
C LEU A 490 -5.39 -18.81 -29.09
N VAL A 491 -4.43 -19.29 -29.88
CA VAL A 491 -4.65 -20.23 -30.96
C VAL A 491 -5.21 -21.58 -30.47
N LYS A 492 -4.92 -22.00 -29.23
CA LYS A 492 -5.47 -23.21 -28.62
C LYS A 492 -6.96 -23.05 -28.30
N MET A 493 -7.35 -21.88 -27.84
CA MET A 493 -8.75 -21.58 -27.45
C MET A 493 -9.62 -21.25 -28.66
N PHE A 494 -9.14 -20.42 -29.57
CA PHE A 494 -9.95 -19.87 -30.66
C PHE A 494 -9.69 -20.51 -32.03
N GLY A 495 -8.53 -21.19 -32.19
CA GLY A 495 -8.08 -21.68 -33.47
C GLY A 495 -7.47 -20.58 -34.36
N PRO A 496 -6.76 -20.98 -35.44
CA PRO A 496 -6.02 -20.04 -36.28
C PRO A 496 -6.89 -19.03 -37.02
N GLN A 497 -8.12 -19.40 -37.39
CA GLN A 497 -9.03 -18.52 -38.15
C GLN A 497 -9.52 -17.34 -37.29
N LEU A 498 -9.90 -17.56 -36.04
CA LEU A 498 -10.30 -16.45 -35.14
C LEU A 498 -9.12 -15.61 -34.68
N VAL A 499 -7.92 -16.20 -34.52
CA VAL A 499 -6.70 -15.41 -34.28
C VAL A 499 -6.41 -14.50 -35.48
N GLU A 500 -6.69 -14.93 -36.71
CA GLU A 500 -6.61 -14.03 -37.85
C GLU A 500 -7.70 -12.95 -37.84
N ALA A 501 -8.92 -13.27 -37.45
CA ALA A 501 -9.98 -12.28 -37.24
C ALA A 501 -9.57 -11.22 -36.19
N PHE A 502 -8.84 -11.62 -35.11
CA PHE A 502 -8.28 -10.66 -34.14
C PHE A 502 -7.24 -9.73 -34.77
N ARG A 503 -6.37 -10.25 -35.67
CA ARG A 503 -5.40 -9.42 -36.40
C ARG A 503 -6.09 -8.41 -37.31
N GLU A 504 -7.14 -8.84 -38.01
CA GLU A 504 -7.96 -7.95 -38.85
C GLU A 504 -8.68 -6.89 -37.98
N PHE A 505 -9.29 -7.29 -36.88
CA PHE A 505 -9.93 -6.37 -35.94
C PHE A 505 -8.96 -5.30 -35.45
N LYS A 506 -7.76 -5.67 -34.99
CA LYS A 506 -6.74 -4.70 -34.60
C LYS A 506 -6.36 -3.78 -35.77
N ALA A 507 -6.15 -4.33 -36.98
CA ALA A 507 -5.75 -3.55 -38.15
C ALA A 507 -6.84 -2.56 -38.62
N ILE A 508 -8.14 -2.81 -38.31
CA ILE A 508 -9.22 -1.85 -38.54
C ILE A 508 -9.01 -0.58 -37.71
N TRP A 509 -8.62 -0.74 -36.44
CA TRP A 509 -8.45 0.37 -35.50
C TRP A 509 -7.07 1.01 -35.56
N ASP A 510 -6.02 0.19 -35.68
CA ASP A 510 -4.59 0.60 -35.69
C ASP A 510 -3.86 -0.05 -36.88
N PRO A 511 -4.04 0.49 -38.09
CA PRO A 511 -3.40 -0.04 -39.30
C PRO A 511 -1.87 0.05 -39.27
N ASP A 512 -1.32 0.99 -38.50
CA ASP A 512 0.12 1.22 -38.39
C ASP A 512 0.79 0.33 -37.31
N TRP A 513 0.00 -0.43 -36.54
CA TRP A 513 0.47 -1.33 -35.46
C TRP A 513 1.30 -0.61 -34.40
N LYS A 514 0.90 0.62 -34.04
CA LYS A 514 1.59 1.47 -33.04
C LYS A 514 0.96 1.44 -31.66
N MET A 515 -0.25 0.95 -31.55
CA MET A 515 -0.94 0.83 -30.28
C MET A 515 -0.54 -0.46 -29.58
N ASN A 516 0.15 -0.33 -28.44
CA ASN A 516 0.61 -1.39 -27.54
C ASN A 516 1.11 -2.67 -28.26
N PRO A 517 2.13 -2.59 -29.12
CA PRO A 517 2.58 -3.72 -29.93
C PRO A 517 3.11 -4.87 -29.06
N GLY A 518 2.99 -6.10 -29.60
CA GLY A 518 3.49 -7.31 -28.90
C GLY A 518 2.58 -7.84 -27.79
N LYS A 519 1.30 -7.41 -27.74
CA LYS A 519 0.28 -7.88 -26.80
C LYS A 519 -0.91 -8.45 -27.57
N ILE A 520 -1.60 -9.45 -27.04
CA ILE A 520 -2.77 -10.17 -27.60
C ILE A 520 -2.46 -10.77 -28.98
N VAL A 521 -2.32 -9.93 -30.03
CA VAL A 521 -2.04 -10.34 -31.42
C VAL A 521 -0.61 -10.00 -31.79
N ARG A 522 0.09 -10.92 -32.48
CA ARG A 522 1.55 -10.88 -32.70
C ARG A 522 2.28 -10.65 -31.37
N PRO A 523 1.98 -11.42 -30.33
CA PRO A 523 2.55 -11.20 -29.00
C PRO A 523 4.05 -11.51 -29.02
N TYR A 524 4.80 -10.88 -28.10
CA TYR A 524 6.12 -11.37 -27.72
C TYR A 524 5.98 -12.78 -27.14
N ARG A 525 7.04 -13.57 -27.20
CA ARG A 525 7.06 -14.90 -26.60
C ARG A 525 6.92 -14.81 -25.08
N ARG A 526 6.34 -15.83 -24.45
CA ARG A 526 6.15 -15.88 -22.99
C ARG A 526 7.44 -15.90 -22.20
N ASP A 527 8.54 -16.37 -22.79
CA ASP A 527 9.89 -16.39 -22.23
C ASP A 527 10.75 -15.17 -22.59
N GLU A 528 10.27 -14.27 -23.46
CA GLU A 528 10.93 -13.01 -23.76
C GLU A 528 10.60 -11.93 -22.71
N ASN A 529 11.52 -10.96 -22.55
CA ASN A 529 11.34 -9.82 -21.65
C ASN A 529 11.08 -10.20 -20.19
N LEU A 530 11.43 -11.39 -19.75
CA LEU A 530 11.30 -11.77 -18.33
C LEU A 530 12.14 -10.84 -17.46
N ARG A 531 11.53 -10.33 -16.39
CA ARG A 531 12.18 -9.42 -15.43
C ARG A 531 13.43 -10.03 -14.80
N TYR A 532 13.41 -11.32 -14.54
CA TYR A 532 14.52 -12.07 -13.96
C TYR A 532 15.28 -12.84 -15.05
N GLY A 533 14.69 -13.86 -15.64
CA GLY A 533 15.32 -14.65 -16.70
C GLY A 533 16.50 -15.49 -16.23
N GLU A 534 17.07 -16.31 -17.13
CA GLU A 534 18.13 -17.28 -16.82
C GLU A 534 19.49 -16.66 -16.45
N HIS A 535 19.71 -15.40 -16.77
CA HIS A 535 20.96 -14.68 -16.50
C HIS A 535 20.85 -13.73 -15.28
N TYR A 536 19.78 -13.83 -14.50
CA TYR A 536 19.57 -12.99 -13.33
C TYR A 536 20.45 -13.41 -12.16
N ASP A 537 21.53 -12.68 -11.94
CA ASP A 537 22.48 -12.86 -10.84
C ASP A 537 22.79 -11.50 -10.19
N PRO A 538 21.93 -11.02 -9.27
CA PRO A 538 22.10 -9.71 -8.67
C PRO A 538 23.31 -9.68 -7.72
N PRO A 539 24.10 -8.59 -7.71
CA PRO A 539 25.28 -8.47 -6.89
C PRO A 539 24.94 -8.53 -5.40
N GLN A 540 25.79 -9.21 -4.64
CA GLN A 540 25.70 -9.25 -3.19
C GLN A 540 26.56 -8.12 -2.60
N TRP A 541 26.00 -7.35 -1.68
CA TRP A 541 26.66 -6.22 -1.04
C TRP A 541 26.77 -6.41 0.47
N PRO A 542 27.90 -6.00 1.08
CA PRO A 542 27.99 -5.96 2.54
C PRO A 542 27.09 -4.84 3.08
N THR A 543 26.15 -5.21 3.96
CA THR A 543 25.10 -4.31 4.47
C THR A 543 25.19 -4.14 5.99
N GLY A 544 24.62 -3.04 6.49
CA GLY A 544 24.45 -2.76 7.92
C GLY A 544 23.36 -3.64 8.54
N PHE A 545 22.23 -3.77 7.84
CA PHE A 545 21.18 -4.73 8.17
C PHE A 545 21.50 -6.11 7.59
N GLN A 546 21.09 -7.17 8.30
CA GLN A 546 21.43 -8.54 7.90
C GLN A 546 20.33 -9.25 7.10
N TYR A 547 19.17 -8.64 6.92
CA TYR A 547 18.04 -9.17 6.16
C TYR A 547 17.74 -10.66 6.45
N PRO A 548 17.51 -11.05 7.72
CA PRO A 548 17.42 -12.47 8.10
C PRO A 548 16.25 -13.20 7.41
N ARG A 549 15.19 -12.47 7.04
CA ARG A 549 14.03 -13.01 6.33
C ARG A 549 14.20 -13.08 4.82
N ASP A 550 15.30 -12.56 4.27
CA ASP A 550 15.55 -12.38 2.84
C ASP A 550 16.87 -13.05 2.42
N LYS A 551 17.12 -14.27 2.91
CA LYS A 551 18.32 -15.05 2.61
C LYS A 551 19.61 -14.26 2.86
N ARG A 552 19.58 -13.30 3.79
CA ARG A 552 20.66 -12.35 4.11
C ARG A 552 21.15 -11.53 2.91
N SER A 553 20.25 -11.22 2.00
CA SER A 553 20.54 -10.48 0.77
C SER A 553 19.66 -9.24 0.64
N PHE A 554 20.30 -8.08 0.46
CA PHE A 554 19.60 -6.84 0.16
C PHE A 554 18.89 -6.89 -1.20
N SER A 555 19.54 -7.50 -2.21
CA SER A 555 18.93 -7.68 -3.52
C SER A 555 17.64 -8.52 -3.42
N TYR A 556 17.68 -9.61 -2.64
CA TYR A 556 16.51 -10.45 -2.42
C TYR A 556 15.41 -9.74 -1.61
N ALA A 557 15.79 -8.88 -0.65
CA ALA A 557 14.83 -8.06 0.10
C ALA A 557 14.06 -7.09 -0.79
N ILE A 558 14.73 -6.45 -1.76
CA ILE A 558 14.09 -5.54 -2.72
C ILE A 558 13.10 -6.30 -3.63
N GLU A 559 13.41 -7.54 -4.02
CA GLU A 559 12.55 -8.41 -4.83
C GLU A 559 11.22 -8.77 -4.15
N ARG A 560 11.04 -8.50 -2.83
CA ARG A 560 9.74 -8.65 -2.16
C ARG A 560 8.64 -7.89 -2.88
N CYS A 561 8.95 -6.75 -3.49
CA CYS A 561 7.97 -5.98 -4.24
C CYS A 561 7.61 -6.68 -5.55
N VAL A 562 6.48 -7.37 -5.55
CA VAL A 562 5.89 -8.02 -6.74
C VAL A 562 4.93 -7.11 -7.52
N GLY A 563 4.87 -5.81 -7.20
CA GLY A 563 4.11 -4.85 -7.99
C GLY A 563 2.63 -4.68 -7.64
N VAL A 564 2.07 -5.39 -6.65
CA VAL A 564 0.62 -5.35 -6.25
C VAL A 564 0.02 -3.94 -6.27
N GLY A 565 0.80 -2.92 -5.87
CA GLY A 565 0.37 -1.53 -5.99
C GLY A 565 -0.44 -0.98 -4.82
N ALA A 566 -0.71 -1.75 -3.75
CA ALA A 566 -1.43 -1.27 -2.56
C ALA A 566 -0.84 0.00 -1.93
N CYS A 567 0.44 0.32 -2.21
CA CYS A 567 1.09 1.58 -1.83
C CYS A 567 0.65 2.80 -2.66
N ARG A 568 -0.21 2.61 -3.67
CA ARG A 568 -0.80 3.67 -4.49
C ARG A 568 -2.24 4.03 -4.10
N ARG A 569 -2.77 3.45 -3.04
CA ARG A 569 -4.08 3.86 -2.51
C ARG A 569 -4.09 5.33 -2.13
N HIS A 570 -5.23 5.96 -2.25
CA HIS A 570 -5.40 7.39 -1.98
C HIS A 570 -5.84 7.65 -0.55
N GLU A 571 -6.44 6.67 0.12
CA GLU A 571 -6.97 6.76 1.48
C GLU A 571 -6.65 5.51 2.30
N GLY A 572 -6.83 5.61 3.59
CA GLY A 572 -6.65 4.52 4.55
C GLY A 572 -5.20 4.11 4.80
N GLY A 573 -4.98 3.34 5.85
CA GLY A 573 -3.69 2.78 6.25
C GLY A 573 -2.57 3.80 6.52
N THR A 574 -1.36 3.28 6.71
CA THR A 574 -0.17 4.09 7.03
C THR A 574 0.82 4.17 5.86
N MET A 575 0.76 3.20 4.92
CA MET A 575 1.74 3.03 3.86
C MET A 575 1.75 4.19 2.85
N CYS A 576 2.95 4.72 2.56
CA CYS A 576 3.24 5.73 1.54
C CYS A 576 2.44 7.05 1.65
N PRO A 577 2.50 7.75 2.80
CA PRO A 577 1.84 9.04 2.93
C PRO A 577 2.35 10.08 1.91
N SER A 578 3.63 10.01 1.50
CA SER A 578 4.18 10.86 0.44
C SER A 578 3.51 10.62 -0.93
N TYR A 579 3.24 9.37 -1.31
CA TYR A 579 2.47 9.10 -2.55
C TYR A 579 1.04 9.65 -2.44
N MET A 580 0.38 9.45 -1.32
CA MET A 580 -0.98 9.94 -1.11
C MET A 580 -1.13 11.45 -1.26
N VAL A 581 -0.02 12.21 -1.03
CA VAL A 581 0.03 13.67 -1.16
C VAL A 581 0.49 14.10 -2.56
N THR A 582 1.52 13.47 -3.11
CA THR A 582 2.18 13.92 -4.35
C THR A 582 1.63 13.26 -5.61
N ARG A 583 1.00 12.09 -5.49
CA ARG A 583 0.56 11.25 -6.61
C ARG A 583 1.69 10.85 -7.57
N GLU A 584 2.93 10.90 -7.09
CA GLU A 584 4.12 10.54 -7.87
C GLU A 584 4.47 9.06 -7.69
N GLU A 585 4.59 8.31 -8.80
CA GLU A 585 4.97 6.88 -8.74
C GLU A 585 6.28 6.67 -7.97
N LYS A 586 7.27 7.54 -8.15
CA LYS A 586 8.57 7.48 -7.45
C LYS A 586 8.45 7.59 -5.92
N HIS A 587 7.36 8.13 -5.40
CA HIS A 587 7.12 8.27 -3.96
C HIS A 587 6.30 7.10 -3.37
N SER A 588 5.91 6.12 -4.18
CA SER A 588 5.30 4.87 -3.71
C SER A 588 6.37 3.87 -3.24
N THR A 589 6.00 2.91 -2.39
CA THR A 589 6.89 1.78 -2.03
C THR A 589 7.30 1.00 -3.27
N ARG A 590 6.36 0.78 -4.20
CA ARG A 590 6.60 0.10 -5.48
C ARG A 590 7.63 0.84 -6.32
N GLY A 591 7.47 2.14 -6.51
CA GLY A 591 8.39 2.95 -7.31
C GLY A 591 9.80 2.97 -6.72
N ARG A 592 9.92 3.14 -5.40
CA ARG A 592 11.21 3.09 -4.70
C ARG A 592 11.88 1.71 -4.82
N ALA A 593 11.14 0.63 -4.62
CA ALA A 593 11.66 -0.72 -4.77
C ALA A 593 12.09 -0.99 -6.22
N ARG A 594 11.36 -0.47 -7.21
CA ARG A 594 11.71 -0.59 -8.63
C ARG A 594 13.03 0.12 -8.93
N LEU A 595 13.20 1.37 -8.51
CA LEU A 595 14.43 2.12 -8.75
C LEU A 595 15.64 1.48 -8.05
N LEU A 596 15.48 0.97 -6.83
CA LEU A 596 16.52 0.20 -6.15
C LEU A 596 16.90 -1.06 -6.93
N TRP A 597 15.91 -1.80 -7.46
CA TRP A 597 16.14 -2.97 -8.29
C TRP A 597 16.89 -2.63 -9.59
N GLU A 598 16.44 -1.59 -10.29
CA GLU A 598 17.08 -1.10 -11.53
C GLU A 598 18.53 -0.63 -11.27
N MET A 599 18.77 0.05 -10.15
CA MET A 599 20.11 0.47 -9.72
C MET A 599 21.06 -0.73 -9.53
N LEU A 600 20.60 -1.81 -8.92
CA LEU A 600 21.42 -3.00 -8.69
C LEU A 600 21.70 -3.76 -9.97
N ASN A 601 20.76 -3.77 -10.91
CA ASN A 601 20.92 -4.46 -12.20
C ASN A 601 21.67 -3.63 -13.25
N GLY A 602 21.75 -2.29 -13.10
CA GLY A 602 22.63 -1.43 -13.90
C GLY A 602 22.29 -1.27 -15.38
N SER A 603 21.07 -1.63 -15.83
CA SER A 603 20.73 -1.62 -17.26
C SER A 603 20.27 -0.25 -17.77
N VAL A 604 19.52 0.52 -16.98
CA VAL A 604 19.01 1.85 -17.31
C VAL A 604 19.66 2.90 -16.40
N ILE A 605 19.54 2.69 -15.10
CA ILE A 605 20.20 3.48 -14.05
C ILE A 605 21.22 2.61 -13.32
N GLY A 606 21.93 3.17 -12.33
CA GLY A 606 22.88 2.43 -11.53
C GLY A 606 24.32 2.39 -12.07
N LYS A 607 24.63 3.09 -13.16
CA LYS A 607 26.00 3.27 -13.66
C LYS A 607 26.94 3.83 -12.57
N ASN A 608 26.40 4.66 -11.69
CA ASN A 608 27.07 5.23 -10.52
C ASN A 608 26.93 4.34 -9.26
N GLY A 609 26.32 3.17 -9.36
CA GLY A 609 26.03 2.25 -8.27
C GLY A 609 25.19 2.95 -7.18
N TRP A 610 25.63 2.84 -5.92
CA TRP A 610 24.95 3.46 -4.76
C TRP A 610 24.91 5.00 -4.76
N ARG A 611 25.44 5.67 -5.76
CA ARG A 611 25.44 7.14 -5.95
C ARG A 611 24.44 7.58 -6.98
N ASP A 612 23.43 6.80 -7.24
CA ASP A 612 22.38 7.09 -8.21
C ASP A 612 21.41 8.14 -7.66
N GLU A 613 21.27 9.27 -8.40
CA GLU A 613 20.46 10.40 -7.98
C GLU A 613 18.95 10.12 -8.11
N ALA A 614 18.52 9.32 -9.11
CA ALA A 614 17.10 9.00 -9.26
C ALA A 614 16.58 8.17 -8.07
N VAL A 615 17.42 7.27 -7.54
CA VAL A 615 17.12 6.52 -6.32
C VAL A 615 17.11 7.45 -5.10
N PHE A 616 18.09 8.36 -5.01
CA PHE A 616 18.16 9.33 -3.91
C PHE A 616 16.88 10.19 -3.86
N GLU A 617 16.51 10.82 -4.97
CA GLU A 617 15.28 11.64 -5.07
C GLU A 617 14.01 10.87 -4.68
N ALA A 618 13.88 9.62 -5.13
CA ALA A 618 12.72 8.80 -4.81
C ALA A 618 12.64 8.44 -3.32
N LEU A 619 13.80 8.20 -2.67
CA LEU A 619 13.89 7.87 -1.26
C LEU A 619 13.82 9.10 -0.36
N ASP A 620 14.13 10.29 -0.86
CA ASP A 620 14.17 11.52 -0.09
C ASP A 620 12.84 11.80 0.63
N LEU A 621 11.72 11.76 -0.10
CA LEU A 621 10.38 11.92 0.48
C LEU A 621 9.82 10.65 1.17
N CYS A 622 10.65 9.63 1.44
CA CYS A 622 10.23 8.52 2.29
C CYS A 622 10.30 8.94 3.76
N LEU A 623 9.16 8.99 4.44
CA LEU A 623 9.04 9.39 5.84
C LEU A 623 9.60 8.35 6.83
N SER A 624 10.16 7.24 6.39
CA SER A 624 10.63 6.11 7.22
C SER A 624 9.61 5.62 8.26
N CYS A 625 8.33 5.76 7.96
CA CYS A 625 7.20 5.48 8.87
C CYS A 625 6.94 3.97 9.12
N LYS A 626 7.63 3.07 8.41
CA LYS A 626 7.45 1.61 8.45
C LYS A 626 6.04 1.12 8.09
N GLY A 627 5.12 1.97 7.66
CA GLY A 627 3.78 1.55 7.27
C GLY A 627 3.77 0.45 6.20
N CYS A 628 4.74 0.44 5.28
CA CYS A 628 4.88 -0.62 4.28
C CYS A 628 5.21 -1.99 4.89
N ARG A 629 5.82 -2.07 6.07
CA ARG A 629 6.12 -3.34 6.74
C ARG A 629 4.84 -4.09 7.18
N SER A 630 3.78 -3.37 7.54
CA SER A 630 2.50 -3.94 7.98
C SER A 630 1.42 -3.94 6.90
N ASP A 631 1.33 -2.83 6.14
CA ASP A 631 0.22 -2.64 5.20
C ASP A 631 0.53 -3.23 3.81
N CYS A 632 1.81 -3.50 3.50
CA CYS A 632 2.17 -4.16 2.25
C CYS A 632 1.99 -5.67 2.40
N PRO A 633 1.18 -6.32 1.55
CA PRO A 633 0.90 -7.75 1.67
C PRO A 633 2.14 -8.64 1.45
N VAL A 634 3.25 -8.09 0.93
CA VAL A 634 4.55 -8.78 0.82
C VAL A 634 5.60 -8.25 1.81
N ASN A 635 5.20 -7.44 2.79
CA ASN A 635 6.01 -6.93 3.90
C ASN A 635 7.33 -6.24 3.46
N VAL A 636 7.28 -5.36 2.45
CA VAL A 636 8.42 -4.51 2.08
C VAL A 636 8.76 -3.57 3.23
N ASP A 637 10.03 -3.45 3.60
CA ASP A 637 10.50 -2.49 4.62
C ASP A 637 11.34 -1.37 3.99
N MET A 638 10.66 -0.41 3.36
CA MET A 638 11.33 0.70 2.66
C MET A 638 12.13 1.61 3.60
N ALA A 639 11.77 1.70 4.88
CA ALA A 639 12.53 2.47 5.87
C ALA A 639 13.94 1.89 6.06
N THR A 640 14.03 0.57 6.18
CA THR A 640 15.31 -0.16 6.26
C THR A 640 16.10 -0.03 4.96
N TYR A 641 15.45 -0.13 3.79
CA TYR A 641 16.12 0.01 2.49
C TYR A 641 16.65 1.44 2.27
N LYS A 642 15.90 2.48 2.67
CA LYS A 642 16.37 3.88 2.66
C LYS A 642 17.61 4.06 3.53
N ALA A 643 17.57 3.55 4.76
CA ALA A 643 18.69 3.65 5.70
C ALA A 643 19.95 2.98 5.15
N GLU A 644 19.81 1.80 4.53
CA GLU A 644 20.92 1.08 3.88
C GLU A 644 21.46 1.87 2.68
N PHE A 645 20.58 2.31 1.76
CA PHE A 645 20.97 3.12 0.61
C PHE A 645 21.75 4.36 1.04
N LEU A 646 21.24 5.14 1.99
CA LEU A 646 21.90 6.36 2.48
C LEU A 646 23.26 6.07 3.14
N SER A 647 23.40 4.91 3.80
CA SER A 647 24.68 4.48 4.38
C SER A 647 25.76 4.31 3.30
N HIS A 648 25.40 3.76 2.15
CA HIS A 648 26.29 3.60 0.99
C HIS A 648 26.45 4.88 0.19
N TYR A 649 25.37 5.63 -0.08
CA TYR A 649 25.38 6.88 -0.84
C TYR A 649 26.34 7.90 -0.25
N TYR A 650 26.34 8.05 1.09
CA TYR A 650 27.22 8.99 1.81
C TYR A 650 28.59 8.39 2.20
N LYS A 651 28.92 7.19 1.79
CA LYS A 651 30.25 6.61 2.08
C LYS A 651 31.36 7.45 1.44
N GLY A 652 32.19 8.10 2.28
CA GLY A 652 33.25 9.00 1.82
C GLY A 652 32.75 10.40 1.39
N ARG A 653 31.49 10.77 1.71
CA ARG A 653 30.91 12.11 1.49
C ARG A 653 30.40 12.71 2.80
N LEU A 654 30.36 14.03 2.89
CA LEU A 654 29.68 14.73 3.98
C LEU A 654 28.15 14.67 3.75
N ARG A 655 27.42 14.48 4.84
CA ARG A 655 25.96 14.63 4.84
C ARG A 655 25.57 16.10 5.00
N PRO A 656 24.34 16.47 4.64
CA PRO A 656 23.79 17.79 4.97
C PRO A 656 23.90 18.07 6.48
N LEU A 657 23.99 19.34 6.86
CA LEU A 657 24.21 19.74 8.26
C LEU A 657 23.07 19.24 9.18
N HIS A 658 21.82 19.31 8.71
CA HIS A 658 20.66 18.79 9.45
C HIS A 658 20.82 17.31 9.84
N ALA A 659 21.44 16.48 8.99
CA ALA A 659 21.67 15.07 9.29
C ALA A 659 22.58 14.87 10.53
N TYR A 660 23.53 15.77 10.77
CA TYR A 660 24.35 15.73 11.98
C TYR A 660 23.62 16.34 13.19
N VAL A 661 22.83 17.40 12.98
CA VAL A 661 22.06 18.04 14.05
C VAL A 661 20.97 17.11 14.57
N PHE A 662 20.15 16.57 13.68
CA PHE A 662 19.06 15.67 14.08
C PHE A 662 19.54 14.24 14.38
N GLY A 663 20.47 13.70 13.58
CA GLY A 663 21.02 12.36 13.81
C GLY A 663 21.67 12.20 15.18
N PHE A 664 22.35 13.22 15.65
CA PHE A 664 23.00 13.25 16.96
C PHE A 664 22.22 14.07 18.00
N ILE A 665 20.91 14.21 17.90
CA ILE A 665 20.08 15.02 18.83
C ILE A 665 20.26 14.60 20.28
N HIS A 666 20.51 13.34 20.57
CA HIS A 666 20.82 12.85 21.91
C HIS A 666 22.07 13.52 22.48
N VAL A 667 23.15 13.59 21.70
CA VAL A 667 24.42 14.24 22.11
C VAL A 667 24.20 15.72 22.33
N TRP A 668 23.52 16.40 21.43
CA TRP A 668 23.19 17.82 21.55
C TRP A 668 22.29 18.12 22.76
N ALA A 669 21.33 17.23 23.06
CA ALA A 669 20.46 17.36 24.22
C ALA A 669 21.26 17.27 25.54
N HIS A 670 22.25 16.38 25.63
CA HIS A 670 23.19 16.31 26.77
C HIS A 670 24.02 17.56 26.92
N LEU A 671 24.43 18.18 25.84
CA LEU A 671 25.12 19.47 25.91
C LEU A 671 24.20 20.62 26.33
N ALA A 672 22.96 20.64 25.73
CA ALA A 672 21.96 21.67 26.01
C ALA A 672 21.46 21.66 27.47
N ARG A 673 21.44 20.50 28.17
CA ARG A 673 21.04 20.40 29.58
C ARG A 673 21.95 21.17 30.52
N LEU A 674 23.20 21.49 30.12
CA LEU A 674 24.13 22.26 30.93
C LEU A 674 23.70 23.74 31.02
N ALA A 675 23.00 24.27 30.02
CA ALA A 675 22.51 25.63 29.98
C ALA A 675 21.17 25.76 29.24
N PRO A 676 20.10 25.05 29.67
CA PRO A 676 18.85 24.96 28.92
C PRO A 676 18.17 26.30 28.67
N THR A 677 18.31 27.24 29.63
CA THR A 677 17.74 28.60 29.50
C THR A 677 18.39 29.39 28.36
N VAL A 678 19.72 29.25 28.18
CA VAL A 678 20.46 29.92 27.09
C VAL A 678 20.09 29.32 25.75
N VAL A 679 20.07 27.99 25.64
CA VAL A 679 19.71 27.30 24.39
C VAL A 679 18.27 27.61 24.01
N ASN A 680 17.33 27.58 24.96
CA ASN A 680 15.93 27.94 24.71
C ASN A 680 15.78 29.41 24.29
N PHE A 681 16.57 30.32 24.85
CA PHE A 681 16.59 31.71 24.45
C PHE A 681 17.04 31.85 22.97
N ILE A 682 18.12 31.19 22.55
CA ILE A 682 18.62 31.20 21.16
C ILE A 682 17.57 30.66 20.21
N ASN A 683 16.93 29.55 20.55
CA ASN A 683 15.90 28.88 19.72
C ASN A 683 14.59 29.69 19.60
N ARG A 684 14.34 30.66 20.52
CA ARG A 684 13.09 31.43 20.56
C ARG A 684 13.26 32.92 20.22
N ALA A 685 14.44 33.47 20.31
CA ALA A 685 14.70 34.84 19.88
C ALA A 685 14.56 34.94 18.35
N PRO A 686 13.58 35.71 17.80
CA PRO A 686 13.12 35.55 16.44
C PRO A 686 14.21 35.60 15.36
N TRP A 687 15.14 36.57 15.47
CA TRP A 687 16.19 36.70 14.47
C TRP A 687 17.30 35.64 14.63
N LEU A 688 17.71 35.29 15.88
CA LEU A 688 18.67 34.22 16.14
C LEU A 688 18.13 32.86 15.69
N SER A 689 16.89 32.56 16.05
CA SER A 689 16.21 31.34 15.64
C SER A 689 16.16 31.20 14.12
N ASN A 690 15.83 32.29 13.39
CA ASN A 690 15.80 32.26 11.95
C ASN A 690 17.17 32.00 11.31
N VAL A 691 18.25 32.60 11.87
CA VAL A 691 19.62 32.32 11.41
C VAL A 691 19.99 30.85 11.66
N VAL A 692 19.73 30.32 12.85
CA VAL A 692 20.00 28.91 13.18
C VAL A 692 19.21 27.98 12.25
N LYS A 693 17.92 28.26 12.04
CA LYS A 693 17.09 27.47 11.14
C LYS A 693 17.62 27.49 9.70
N ALA A 694 17.97 28.66 9.18
CA ALA A 694 18.50 28.79 7.82
C ALA A 694 19.83 28.03 7.64
N VAL A 695 20.75 28.12 8.63
CA VAL A 695 22.05 27.42 8.56
C VAL A 695 21.88 25.91 8.65
N VAL A 696 20.95 25.44 9.48
CA VAL A 696 20.70 23.99 9.68
C VAL A 696 19.80 23.41 8.57
N GLY A 697 19.02 24.23 7.85
CA GLY A 697 18.03 23.77 6.88
C GLY A 697 16.67 23.43 7.50
N ILE A 698 16.31 24.07 8.62
CA ILE A 698 15.02 23.92 9.29
C ILE A 698 14.01 24.90 8.68
N ALA A 699 12.78 24.42 8.44
CA ALA A 699 11.69 25.25 7.93
C ALA A 699 11.43 26.47 8.84
N PRO A 700 11.32 27.69 8.28
CA PRO A 700 11.11 28.92 9.10
C PRO A 700 9.84 28.86 9.95
N LYS A 701 8.79 28.21 9.48
CA LYS A 701 7.50 28.04 10.16
C LYS A 701 7.55 27.05 11.34
N ARG A 702 8.59 26.22 11.45
CA ARG A 702 8.73 25.26 12.55
C ARG A 702 9.31 25.91 13.81
N GLN A 703 8.81 25.48 14.95
CA GLN A 703 9.36 25.85 16.24
C GLN A 703 10.22 24.71 16.78
N VAL A 704 11.46 25.01 17.14
CA VAL A 704 12.32 24.03 17.82
C VAL A 704 11.80 23.83 19.25
N PRO A 705 11.50 22.57 19.66
CA PRO A 705 10.99 22.30 21.01
C PRO A 705 11.96 22.78 22.10
N ALA A 706 11.39 23.24 23.21
CA ALA A 706 12.20 23.76 24.31
C ALA A 706 12.80 22.61 25.15
N PHE A 707 14.06 22.75 25.54
CA PHE A 707 14.69 21.83 26.49
C PHE A 707 14.15 22.06 27.90
N ALA A 708 13.86 20.97 28.61
CA ALA A 708 13.42 21.02 29.99
C ALA A 708 14.53 21.55 30.91
N ARG A 709 14.14 22.32 31.95
CA ARG A 709 15.10 22.84 32.98
C ARG A 709 15.67 21.73 33.86
N GLN A 710 14.89 20.66 34.07
CA GLN A 710 15.28 19.46 34.80
C GLN A 710 14.91 18.24 33.95
N THR A 711 15.87 17.37 33.67
CA THR A 711 15.64 16.14 32.93
C THR A 711 14.86 15.13 33.77
N PHE A 712 14.20 14.17 33.08
CA PHE A 712 13.54 13.08 33.76
C PHE A 712 14.50 12.24 34.63
N THR A 713 15.69 11.93 34.12
CA THR A 713 16.69 11.13 34.84
C THR A 713 17.19 11.85 36.08
N GLU A 714 17.42 13.19 36.01
CA GLU A 714 17.78 14.00 37.17
C GLU A 714 16.67 14.04 38.23
N TRP A 715 15.42 14.15 37.82
CA TRP A 715 14.26 14.07 38.71
C TRP A 715 14.16 12.70 39.39
N PHE A 716 14.30 11.62 38.60
CA PHE A 716 14.20 10.25 39.09
C PHE A 716 15.29 9.93 40.14
N ALA A 717 16.52 10.34 39.89
CA ALA A 717 17.67 10.10 40.78
C ALA A 717 17.54 10.77 42.16
N ARG A 718 16.72 11.84 42.28
CA ARG A 718 16.53 12.57 43.54
C ARG A 718 15.40 12.09 44.41
N ARG A 719 14.63 11.10 43.93
CA ARG A 719 13.45 10.59 44.64
C ARG A 719 13.75 9.25 45.33
N PRO A 720 13.03 8.90 46.43
CA PRO A 720 13.14 7.59 47.04
C PRO A 720 12.55 6.51 46.13
N ILE A 721 13.17 5.35 46.12
CA ILE A 721 12.62 4.15 45.42
C ILE A 721 11.36 3.71 46.13
N ARG A 722 10.26 3.53 45.40
CA ARG A 722 9.00 3.00 45.88
C ARG A 722 8.85 1.50 45.54
N ASN A 723 7.97 0.80 46.25
CA ASN A 723 7.63 -0.58 46.00
C ASN A 723 8.86 -1.53 45.93
N LEU A 724 9.73 -1.48 46.91
CA LEU A 724 11.01 -2.22 46.97
C LEU A 724 10.86 -3.73 46.67
N HIS A 725 9.74 -4.34 47.04
CA HIS A 725 9.41 -5.76 46.81
C HIS A 725 8.49 -5.98 45.62
N GLY A 726 8.14 -4.92 44.91
CA GLY A 726 7.30 -4.99 43.72
C GLY A 726 8.04 -5.58 42.51
N ARG A 727 7.25 -5.95 41.50
CA ARG A 727 7.82 -6.44 40.23
C ARG A 727 8.76 -5.40 39.65
N ARG A 728 9.98 -5.82 39.40
CA ARG A 728 10.97 -4.96 38.75
C ARG A 728 10.63 -4.66 37.29
N VAL A 729 10.62 -3.39 36.90
CA VAL A 729 10.31 -2.91 35.57
C VAL A 729 11.32 -1.86 35.15
N VAL A 730 11.90 -2.02 33.97
CA VAL A 730 12.85 -1.04 33.41
C VAL A 730 12.06 -0.02 32.59
N LEU A 731 12.10 1.25 32.97
CA LEU A 731 11.57 2.35 32.15
C LEU A 731 12.68 2.94 31.30
N TRP A 732 12.55 2.86 29.97
CA TRP A 732 13.53 3.39 29.03
C TRP A 732 13.50 4.92 29.00
N PRO A 733 14.61 5.62 29.34
CA PRO A 733 14.67 7.08 29.35
C PRO A 733 14.99 7.60 27.94
N ASP A 734 14.02 7.53 27.02
CA ASP A 734 14.22 8.03 25.66
C ASP A 734 14.57 9.53 25.63
N THR A 735 15.28 9.96 24.59
CA THR A 735 15.79 11.32 24.46
C THR A 735 14.68 12.38 24.56
N PHE A 736 13.51 12.13 23.98
CA PHE A 736 12.45 13.13 23.91
C PHE A 736 11.72 13.30 25.24
N ASN A 737 11.35 12.18 25.90
CA ASN A 737 10.72 12.21 27.22
C ASN A 737 11.72 12.46 28.36
N ASN A 738 13.03 12.40 28.11
CA ASN A 738 14.03 12.81 29.10
C ASN A 738 14.34 14.32 29.04
N PHE A 739 14.58 14.87 27.85
CA PHE A 739 15.12 16.23 27.71
C PHE A 739 14.09 17.29 27.30
N PHE A 740 12.94 16.89 26.69
CA PHE A 740 11.95 17.85 26.19
C PHE A 740 10.61 17.76 26.93
N HIS A 741 10.08 16.56 27.15
CA HIS A 741 8.79 16.33 27.82
C HIS A 741 8.90 15.40 29.04
N PRO A 742 9.67 15.77 30.07
CA PRO A 742 9.89 14.90 31.25
C PRO A 742 8.62 14.55 32.01
N GLU A 743 7.54 15.35 31.90
CA GLU A 743 6.25 15.10 32.56
C GLU A 743 5.60 13.79 32.09
N THR A 744 5.84 13.39 30.82
CA THR A 744 5.36 12.10 30.29
C THR A 744 6.00 10.92 31.04
N ALA A 745 7.33 10.94 31.18
CA ALA A 745 8.04 9.86 31.86
C ALA A 745 7.77 9.87 33.38
N LYS A 746 7.61 11.05 34.00
CA LYS A 746 7.18 11.17 35.40
C LYS A 746 5.80 10.54 35.61
N ALA A 747 4.83 10.82 34.72
CA ALA A 747 3.50 10.22 34.77
C ALA A 747 3.58 8.69 34.63
N ALA A 748 4.40 8.16 33.74
CA ALA A 748 4.58 6.72 33.59
C ALA A 748 5.16 6.06 34.85
N VAL A 749 6.12 6.69 35.52
CA VAL A 749 6.65 6.22 36.81
C VAL A 749 5.54 6.15 37.86
N GLU A 750 4.76 7.22 38.02
CA GLU A 750 3.67 7.27 39.00
C GLU A 750 2.59 6.22 38.71
N VAL A 751 2.25 5.98 37.43
CA VAL A 751 1.32 4.93 37.01
C VAL A 751 1.86 3.54 37.34
N LEU A 752 3.10 3.23 36.98
CA LEU A 752 3.71 1.92 37.24
C LEU A 752 3.81 1.65 38.75
N GLU A 753 4.16 2.66 39.53
CA GLU A 753 4.24 2.56 40.99
C GLU A 753 2.85 2.40 41.64
N HIS A 754 1.82 3.06 41.12
CA HIS A 754 0.45 2.88 41.54
C HIS A 754 0.01 1.40 41.43
N PHE A 755 0.42 0.71 40.37
CA PHE A 755 0.18 -0.72 40.18
C PHE A 755 1.20 -1.63 40.89
N GLY A 756 1.97 -1.09 41.84
CA GLY A 756 2.86 -1.89 42.67
C GLY A 756 4.17 -2.28 42.03
N CYS A 757 4.54 -1.71 40.87
CA CYS A 757 5.83 -1.99 40.23
C CYS A 757 6.98 -1.24 40.93
N ARG A 758 8.15 -1.89 40.97
CA ARG A 758 9.43 -1.26 41.29
C ARG A 758 10.06 -0.75 40.01
N VAL A 759 9.98 0.56 39.77
CA VAL A 759 10.53 1.17 38.56
C VAL A 759 12.06 1.33 38.69
N VAL A 760 12.76 0.95 37.64
CA VAL A 760 14.21 1.15 37.49
C VAL A 760 14.46 1.94 36.22
N VAL A 761 15.28 2.98 36.33
CA VAL A 761 15.73 3.77 35.17
C VAL A 761 17.23 3.53 34.97
N PRO A 762 17.65 3.02 33.84
CA PRO A 762 19.07 2.81 33.55
C PRO A 762 19.85 4.12 33.62
N GLN A 763 20.99 4.05 34.29
CA GLN A 763 21.91 5.22 34.47
C GLN A 763 22.90 5.32 33.29
N ILE A 764 22.39 5.04 32.08
CA ILE A 764 23.18 5.04 30.86
C ILE A 764 22.75 6.22 29.97
N ASP A 765 23.79 6.98 29.53
CA ASP A 765 23.61 8.08 28.59
C ASP A 765 23.59 7.54 27.15
N LEU A 766 22.58 6.70 26.79
CA LEU A 766 22.44 6.07 25.50
C LEU A 766 21.07 6.36 24.90
N CYS A 767 21.02 6.36 23.56
CA CYS A 767 19.82 6.51 22.76
C CYS A 767 19.61 5.25 21.90
N CYS A 768 18.36 4.88 21.62
CA CYS A 768 18.01 3.77 20.71
C CYS A 768 18.59 3.93 19.30
N GLY A 769 19.04 5.12 18.92
CA GLY A 769 19.66 5.41 17.62
C GLY A 769 18.63 5.69 16.49
N ARG A 770 17.33 5.80 16.78
CA ARG A 770 16.30 6.03 15.74
C ARG A 770 16.68 7.13 14.75
N PRO A 771 17.09 8.34 15.14
CA PRO A 771 17.46 9.38 14.20
C PRO A 771 18.68 9.05 13.31
N LEU A 772 19.55 8.15 13.74
CA LEU A 772 20.72 7.73 12.96
C LEU A 772 20.35 6.90 11.73
N TYR A 773 19.26 6.08 11.83
CA TYR A 773 18.78 5.28 10.71
C TYR A 773 18.26 6.18 9.59
N ASP A 774 17.51 7.24 9.93
CA ASP A 774 16.91 8.15 8.96
C ASP A 774 17.93 8.83 8.05
N TYR A 775 19.17 8.95 8.52
CA TYR A 775 20.31 9.53 7.79
C TYR A 775 21.37 8.51 7.36
N GLY A 776 21.13 7.21 7.48
CA GLY A 776 22.06 6.15 7.08
C GLY A 776 23.35 6.09 7.89
N LEU A 777 23.34 6.50 9.18
CA LEU A 777 24.47 6.42 10.10
C LEU A 777 24.55 5.05 10.80
N LEU A 778 24.39 3.96 10.00
CA LEU A 778 24.16 2.60 10.50
C LEU A 778 25.28 2.05 11.36
N LYS A 779 26.55 2.36 11.07
CA LYS A 779 27.69 1.93 11.90
C LYS A 779 27.61 2.47 13.33
N THR A 780 27.20 3.73 13.46
CA THR A 780 27.03 4.37 14.78
C THR A 780 25.79 3.81 15.49
N ALA A 781 24.68 3.63 14.77
CA ALA A 781 23.47 3.02 15.31
C ALA A 781 23.74 1.63 15.87
N LYS A 782 24.42 0.77 15.11
CA LYS A 782 24.79 -0.59 15.54
C LYS A 782 25.65 -0.58 16.82
N ARG A 783 26.64 0.30 16.87
CA ARG A 783 27.48 0.44 18.07
C ARG A 783 26.68 0.87 19.30
N TRP A 784 25.73 1.78 19.14
CA TRP A 784 24.85 2.18 20.25
C TRP A 784 23.95 1.03 20.71
N LEU A 785 23.42 0.22 19.80
CA LEU A 785 22.67 -0.98 20.17
C LEU A 785 23.52 -1.99 20.94
N GLU A 786 24.77 -2.25 20.51
CA GLU A 786 25.70 -3.13 21.21
C GLU A 786 26.01 -2.60 22.64
N GLN A 787 26.18 -1.29 22.80
CA GLN A 787 26.35 -0.65 24.11
C GLN A 787 25.11 -0.77 25.00
N ILE A 788 23.90 -0.63 24.42
CA ILE A 788 22.63 -0.83 25.14
C ILE A 788 22.51 -2.27 25.64
N LEU A 789 22.79 -3.26 24.79
CA LEU A 789 22.74 -4.67 25.19
C LEU A 789 23.71 -4.96 26.36
N ALA A 790 24.95 -4.47 26.26
CA ALA A 790 25.95 -4.63 27.33
C ALA A 790 25.50 -3.97 28.64
N ALA A 791 24.91 -2.77 28.56
CA ALA A 791 24.49 -2.03 29.75
C ALA A 791 23.20 -2.58 30.40
N LEU A 792 22.31 -3.19 29.60
CA LEU A 792 21.06 -3.81 30.05
C LEU A 792 21.22 -5.33 30.33
N GLN A 793 22.41 -5.91 30.18
CA GLN A 793 22.61 -7.35 30.34
C GLN A 793 22.01 -7.90 31.65
N PRO A 794 22.21 -7.30 32.85
CA PRO A 794 21.63 -7.83 34.07
C PRO A 794 20.08 -7.85 34.05
N GLU A 795 19.44 -6.87 33.37
CA GLU A 795 17.98 -6.78 33.26
C GLU A 795 17.44 -7.77 32.22
N ILE A 796 18.21 -7.97 31.14
CA ILE A 796 17.89 -8.95 30.09
C ILE A 796 17.95 -10.37 30.66
N GLU A 797 18.99 -10.71 31.42
CA GLU A 797 19.15 -12.02 32.07
C GLU A 797 18.07 -12.26 33.14
N ALA A 798 17.72 -11.22 33.91
CA ALA A 798 16.65 -11.27 34.91
C ALA A 798 15.24 -11.39 34.30
N GLY A 799 15.06 -11.22 32.99
CA GLY A 799 13.74 -11.20 32.34
C GLY A 799 12.92 -9.96 32.69
N SER A 800 13.56 -8.85 33.10
CA SER A 800 12.86 -7.62 33.47
C SER A 800 12.15 -6.99 32.27
N PRO A 801 10.83 -6.68 32.35
CA PRO A 801 10.15 -5.96 31.28
C PRO A 801 10.78 -4.58 31.04
N LEU A 802 11.04 -4.24 29.78
CA LEU A 802 11.44 -2.90 29.33
C LEU A 802 10.20 -2.16 28.81
N ILE A 803 9.90 -1.01 29.41
CA ILE A 803 8.78 -0.16 28.97
C ILE A 803 9.31 1.02 28.16
N GLY A 804 8.90 1.10 26.89
CA GLY A 804 9.17 2.23 26.03
C GLY A 804 7.96 3.15 25.96
N LEU A 805 8.19 4.48 26.10
CA LEU A 805 7.15 5.50 26.00
C LEU A 805 7.08 6.11 24.61
N GLU A 806 8.24 6.28 23.98
CA GLU A 806 8.29 6.78 22.58
C GLU A 806 8.17 5.59 21.62
N PRO A 807 7.08 5.50 20.80
CA PRO A 807 6.85 4.36 19.93
C PRO A 807 7.98 4.12 18.91
N SER A 808 8.64 5.19 18.46
CA SER A 808 9.75 5.08 17.52
C SER A 808 10.99 4.41 18.16
N CYS A 809 11.23 4.62 19.47
CA CYS A 809 12.27 3.93 20.21
C CYS A 809 11.89 2.47 20.52
N THR A 810 10.65 2.24 20.94
CA THR A 810 10.13 0.88 21.20
C THR A 810 10.23 0.01 19.95
N ALA A 811 9.90 0.58 18.77
CA ALA A 811 10.05 -0.11 17.49
C ALA A 811 11.50 -0.53 17.20
N VAL A 812 12.50 0.29 17.55
CA VAL A 812 13.92 -0.09 17.37
C VAL A 812 14.25 -1.38 18.12
N PHE A 813 13.82 -1.50 19.37
CA PHE A 813 14.07 -2.72 20.17
C PHE A 813 13.26 -3.93 19.67
N ARG A 814 12.07 -3.69 19.11
CA ARG A 814 11.18 -4.73 18.60
C ARG A 814 11.54 -5.21 17.18
N ASP A 815 12.30 -4.41 16.41
CA ASP A 815 12.53 -4.64 14.99
C ASP A 815 14.01 -4.44 14.57
N GLU A 816 14.51 -3.21 14.44
CA GLU A 816 15.85 -2.94 13.92
C GLU A 816 16.96 -3.65 14.70
N LEU A 817 16.82 -3.82 16.01
CA LEU A 817 17.79 -4.51 16.86
C LEU A 817 18.08 -5.92 16.36
N THR A 818 17.03 -6.69 16.08
CA THR A 818 17.17 -8.08 15.61
C THR A 818 17.47 -8.16 14.11
N GLU A 819 17.11 -7.15 13.32
CA GLU A 819 17.51 -7.07 11.91
C GLU A 819 19.00 -6.75 11.74
N MET A 820 19.62 -6.01 12.68
CA MET A 820 21.06 -5.72 12.66
C MET A 820 21.88 -6.78 13.38
N LEU A 821 21.34 -7.41 14.41
CA LEU A 821 22.02 -8.38 15.29
C LEU A 821 21.22 -9.70 15.43
N PRO A 822 20.85 -10.37 14.33
CA PRO A 822 19.91 -11.50 14.36
C PRO A 822 20.45 -12.74 15.07
N GLN A 823 21.77 -12.85 15.25
CA GLN A 823 22.41 -13.98 15.94
C GLN A 823 22.65 -13.71 17.43
N ASN A 824 22.47 -12.46 17.89
CA ASN A 824 22.67 -12.09 19.27
C ASN A 824 21.45 -12.52 20.11
N GLU A 825 21.69 -13.36 21.12
CA GLU A 825 20.63 -13.90 21.96
C GLU A 825 20.01 -12.82 22.87
N ASP A 826 20.84 -11.91 23.41
CA ASP A 826 20.36 -10.82 24.25
C ASP A 826 19.50 -9.83 23.46
N ALA A 827 19.80 -9.64 22.18
CA ALA A 827 18.94 -8.85 21.27
C ALA A 827 17.56 -9.47 21.12
N ARG A 828 17.46 -10.79 20.96
CA ARG A 828 16.18 -11.52 20.87
C ARG A 828 15.42 -11.50 22.20
N ARG A 829 16.12 -11.68 23.34
CA ARG A 829 15.52 -11.57 24.68
C ARG A 829 14.96 -10.16 24.92
N LEU A 830 15.76 -9.13 24.66
CA LEU A 830 15.34 -7.74 24.82
C LEU A 830 14.14 -7.39 23.94
N GLN A 831 14.10 -7.88 22.70
CA GLN A 831 12.94 -7.74 21.82
C GLN A 831 11.65 -8.27 22.47
N GLN A 832 11.71 -9.47 23.06
CA GLN A 832 10.56 -10.13 23.70
C GLN A 832 10.15 -9.47 25.03
N GLN A 833 11.09 -8.84 25.72
CA GLN A 833 10.89 -8.16 27.00
C GLN A 833 10.46 -6.69 26.83
N THR A 834 10.45 -6.16 25.60
CA THR A 834 10.10 -4.76 25.32
C THR A 834 8.60 -4.62 25.08
N PHE A 835 7.96 -3.72 25.81
CA PHE A 835 6.51 -3.45 25.78
C PHE A 835 6.24 -1.94 25.66
N THR A 836 5.09 -1.58 25.07
CA THR A 836 4.48 -0.28 25.34
C THR A 836 3.89 -0.27 26.76
N LEU A 837 3.57 0.92 27.29
CA LEU A 837 2.94 1.02 28.61
C LEU A 837 1.58 0.28 28.62
N ALA A 838 0.77 0.44 27.59
CA ALA A 838 -0.53 -0.21 27.47
C ALA A 838 -0.41 -1.73 27.36
N GLU A 839 0.49 -2.24 26.50
CA GLU A 839 0.76 -3.70 26.40
C GLU A 839 1.14 -4.29 27.76
N PHE A 840 2.01 -3.59 28.49
CA PHE A 840 2.44 -4.07 29.82
C PHE A 840 1.28 -4.10 30.83
N LEU A 841 0.50 -3.03 30.90
CA LEU A 841 -0.64 -2.94 31.83
C LEU A 841 -1.72 -3.98 31.49
N MET A 842 -2.10 -4.09 30.23
CA MET A 842 -3.09 -5.09 29.77
C MET A 842 -2.70 -6.52 30.09
N LYS A 843 -1.40 -6.84 30.05
CA LYS A 843 -0.88 -8.19 30.36
C LYS A 843 -0.75 -8.48 31.85
N ASN A 844 -0.57 -7.46 32.69
CA ASN A 844 -0.08 -7.66 34.08
C ASN A 844 -0.98 -7.04 35.15
N VAL A 845 -1.98 -6.24 34.80
CA VAL A 845 -2.88 -5.57 35.74
C VAL A 845 -4.29 -6.13 35.55
N ASP A 846 -4.91 -6.51 36.66
CA ASP A 846 -6.30 -6.94 36.66
C ASP A 846 -7.22 -5.77 36.25
N GLU A 847 -8.20 -6.05 35.42
CA GLU A 847 -9.13 -5.04 34.89
C GLU A 847 -9.88 -4.28 36.03
N SER A 848 -10.20 -4.98 37.11
CA SER A 848 -10.89 -4.38 38.27
C SER A 848 -10.06 -3.29 38.98
N LYS A 849 -8.75 -3.28 38.79
CA LYS A 849 -7.81 -2.30 39.36
C LYS A 849 -7.56 -1.10 38.44
N LEU A 850 -8.05 -1.13 37.19
CA LEU A 850 -7.89 -0.04 36.27
C LEU A 850 -8.71 1.17 36.74
N PRO A 851 -8.12 2.37 36.79
CA PRO A 851 -8.84 3.59 37.15
C PRO A 851 -9.88 3.92 36.06
N LYS A 852 -11.05 4.38 36.46
CA LYS A 852 -12.11 4.75 35.54
C LYS A 852 -11.98 6.20 35.11
N LEU A 853 -12.29 6.47 33.82
CA LEU A 853 -12.28 7.82 33.23
C LEU A 853 -13.38 7.91 32.18
N HIS A 854 -14.51 8.53 32.51
CA HIS A 854 -15.66 8.67 31.61
C HIS A 854 -15.55 9.96 30.78
N ARG A 855 -14.75 9.91 29.72
CA ARG A 855 -14.45 11.03 28.83
C ARG A 855 -14.42 10.56 27.37
N LYS A 856 -14.65 11.52 26.46
CA LYS A 856 -14.39 11.31 25.05
C LYS A 856 -12.92 11.56 24.72
N ALA A 857 -12.35 10.76 23.82
CA ALA A 857 -10.98 10.90 23.39
C ALA A 857 -10.81 10.60 21.91
N LEU A 858 -9.98 11.40 21.22
CA LEU A 858 -9.43 11.10 19.89
C LEU A 858 -8.01 10.55 20.07
N LEU A 859 -7.80 9.30 19.67
CA LEU A 859 -6.49 8.63 19.74
C LEU A 859 -5.83 8.65 18.35
N HIS A 860 -4.63 9.22 18.25
CA HIS A 860 -3.77 9.06 17.08
C HIS A 860 -2.64 8.07 17.35
N GLY A 861 -2.72 6.87 16.78
CA GLY A 861 -1.63 5.90 16.83
C GLY A 861 -0.41 6.37 16.01
N HIS A 862 0.78 6.36 16.63
CA HIS A 862 2.04 6.67 15.94
C HIS A 862 2.31 5.65 14.81
N CYS A 863 2.89 6.07 13.67
CA CYS A 863 3.11 5.19 12.52
C CYS A 863 3.94 3.93 12.84
N HIS A 864 5.03 4.03 13.61
CA HIS A 864 5.79 2.87 14.07
C HIS A 864 4.98 1.99 15.04
N HIS A 865 4.10 2.60 15.84
CA HIS A 865 3.18 1.87 16.72
C HIS A 865 2.24 1.00 15.87
N LYS A 866 1.54 1.62 14.92
CA LYS A 866 0.64 0.91 13.98
C LYS A 866 1.38 -0.19 13.19
N ALA A 867 2.61 0.07 12.76
CA ALA A 867 3.37 -0.85 11.91
C ALA A 867 3.98 -2.04 12.67
N VAL A 868 4.49 -1.85 13.89
CA VAL A 868 5.30 -2.84 14.61
C VAL A 868 4.58 -3.42 15.83
N MET A 869 3.95 -2.57 16.66
CA MET A 869 3.30 -3.01 17.91
C MET A 869 1.79 -3.22 17.77
N LYS A 870 1.12 -2.45 16.89
CA LYS A 870 -0.35 -2.28 16.78
C LYS A 870 -0.91 -1.45 17.93
N THR A 871 -2.00 -0.70 17.69
CA THR A 871 -2.62 0.21 18.69
C THR A 871 -3.74 -0.46 19.49
N VAL A 872 -3.94 -1.75 19.33
CA VAL A 872 -5.07 -2.49 19.93
C VAL A 872 -5.06 -2.42 21.45
N CYS A 873 -3.89 -2.59 22.07
CA CYS A 873 -3.79 -2.56 23.55
C CYS A 873 -4.11 -1.18 24.12
N GLU A 874 -3.77 -0.10 23.43
CA GLU A 874 -4.07 1.26 23.81
C GLU A 874 -5.58 1.53 23.76
N VAL A 875 -6.22 1.13 22.66
CA VAL A 875 -7.68 1.27 22.48
C VAL A 875 -8.44 0.43 23.53
N GLU A 876 -8.05 -0.83 23.72
CA GLU A 876 -8.69 -1.71 24.70
C GLU A 876 -8.52 -1.22 26.13
N LEU A 877 -7.31 -0.76 26.49
CA LEU A 877 -7.04 -0.21 27.82
C LEU A 877 -7.92 1.01 28.09
N LEU A 878 -8.01 1.95 27.15
CA LEU A 878 -8.84 3.14 27.28
C LEU A 878 -10.33 2.78 27.38
N LYS A 879 -10.82 1.85 26.57
CA LYS A 879 -12.20 1.37 26.65
C LYS A 879 -12.50 0.71 28.01
N LYS A 880 -11.58 -0.13 28.52
CA LYS A 880 -11.72 -0.75 29.86
C LYS A 880 -11.69 0.29 30.98
N MET A 881 -11.01 1.41 30.81
CA MET A 881 -11.08 2.55 31.72
C MET A 881 -12.41 3.34 31.60
N GLY A 882 -13.24 3.08 30.60
CA GLY A 882 -14.51 3.77 30.35
C GLY A 882 -14.39 5.01 29.45
N VAL A 883 -13.28 5.14 28.72
CA VAL A 883 -13.08 6.24 27.75
C VAL A 883 -13.80 5.87 26.44
N GLU A 884 -14.59 6.80 25.91
CA GLU A 884 -15.16 6.71 24.56
C GLU A 884 -14.09 7.13 23.55
N VAL A 885 -13.45 6.14 22.90
CA VAL A 885 -12.27 6.34 22.04
C VAL A 885 -12.67 6.33 20.56
N GLU A 886 -12.30 7.39 19.86
CA GLU A 886 -12.28 7.47 18.40
C GLU A 886 -10.84 7.35 17.91
N GLU A 887 -10.53 6.39 17.03
CA GLU A 887 -9.24 6.28 16.33
C GLU A 887 -9.46 6.56 14.83
N PRO A 888 -9.13 7.77 14.33
CA PRO A 888 -9.28 8.09 12.92
C PRO A 888 -8.26 7.31 12.07
N ALA A 889 -8.61 6.99 10.82
CA ALA A 889 -7.71 6.33 9.86
C ALA A 889 -6.62 7.31 9.35
N SER A 890 -5.91 7.95 10.27
CA SER A 890 -5.04 9.11 10.03
C SER A 890 -3.67 8.77 9.44
N GLY A 891 -3.28 7.49 9.39
CA GLY A 891 -1.96 7.09 8.86
C GLY A 891 -0.79 7.73 9.63
N CYS A 892 0.09 8.44 8.92
CA CYS A 892 1.21 9.20 9.49
C CYS A 892 0.81 10.65 9.73
N CYS A 893 1.28 11.25 10.84
CA CYS A 893 1.07 12.67 11.16
C CYS A 893 1.83 13.63 10.22
N GLY A 894 2.77 13.14 9.43
CA GLY A 894 3.63 13.91 8.53
C GLY A 894 4.91 14.44 9.15
N MET A 895 5.03 14.58 10.46
CA MET A 895 6.25 15.09 11.11
C MET A 895 7.43 14.09 10.98
N ALA A 896 7.20 12.81 11.27
CA ALA A 896 8.16 11.72 11.09
C ALA A 896 9.58 12.06 11.56
N GLY A 897 9.76 12.33 12.86
CA GLY A 897 11.05 12.73 13.42
C GLY A 897 11.50 14.09 12.88
N ALA A 898 12.65 14.12 12.26
CA ALA A 898 13.24 15.35 11.69
C ALA A 898 12.63 15.76 10.34
N PHE A 899 12.05 14.84 9.59
CA PHE A 899 11.52 15.05 8.23
C PHE A 899 10.66 16.31 8.14
N GLY A 900 9.66 16.47 9.01
CA GLY A 900 8.78 17.63 9.01
C GLY A 900 9.41 18.93 9.51
N PHE A 901 10.63 18.90 10.06
CA PHE A 901 11.39 20.09 10.39
C PHE A 901 12.25 20.59 9.24
N GLU A 902 12.63 19.73 8.30
CA GLU A 902 13.44 20.08 7.15
C GLU A 902 12.68 21.01 6.20
N GLN A 903 13.39 22.02 5.67
CA GLN A 903 12.76 23.09 4.87
C GLN A 903 12.07 22.53 3.61
N ASP A 904 12.74 21.64 2.90
CA ASP A 904 12.27 21.09 1.63
C ASP A 904 11.15 20.04 1.80
N HIS A 905 10.96 19.53 3.03
CA HIS A 905 9.94 18.53 3.36
C HIS A 905 8.71 19.11 4.08
N TYR A 906 8.76 20.38 4.49
CA TYR A 906 7.73 20.99 5.33
C TYR A 906 6.34 20.90 4.73
N ASP A 907 6.17 21.27 3.46
CA ASP A 907 4.86 21.31 2.81
C ASP A 907 4.27 19.89 2.66
N VAL A 908 5.10 18.90 2.34
CA VAL A 908 4.70 17.48 2.30
C VAL A 908 4.30 16.99 3.70
N ALA A 909 5.04 17.39 4.72
CA ALA A 909 4.74 17.03 6.12
C ALA A 909 3.39 17.59 6.58
N ILE A 910 3.09 18.85 6.24
CA ILE A 910 1.80 19.49 6.53
C ILE A 910 0.68 18.81 5.74
N ALA A 911 0.87 18.61 4.44
CA ALA A 911 -0.12 17.97 3.60
C ALA A 911 -0.46 16.52 4.07
N CYS A 912 0.52 15.75 4.56
CA CYS A 912 0.27 14.45 5.16
C CYS A 912 -0.62 14.53 6.41
N GLY A 913 -0.37 15.51 7.29
CA GLY A 913 -1.19 15.74 8.49
C GLY A 913 -2.61 16.22 8.18
N GLU A 914 -2.75 17.08 7.17
CA GLU A 914 -4.02 17.67 6.73
C GLU A 914 -4.95 16.65 6.04
N ARG A 915 -4.45 15.48 5.63
CA ARG A 915 -5.30 14.46 5.02
C ARG A 915 -6.41 13.98 5.96
N VAL A 916 -6.10 13.72 7.23
CA VAL A 916 -7.07 13.19 8.20
C VAL A 916 -6.81 13.74 9.62
N LEU A 917 -5.57 13.67 10.14
CA LEU A 917 -5.28 13.93 11.54
C LEU A 917 -5.65 15.34 11.97
N LEU A 918 -5.13 16.35 11.29
CA LEU A 918 -5.30 17.74 11.70
C LEU A 918 -6.74 18.23 11.58
N PRO A 919 -7.49 17.90 10.52
CA PRO A 919 -8.93 18.15 10.47
C PRO A 919 -9.71 17.43 11.58
N ALA A 920 -9.40 16.15 11.86
CA ALA A 920 -10.07 15.40 12.92
C ALA A 920 -9.84 16.02 14.31
N VAL A 921 -8.61 16.49 14.59
CA VAL A 921 -8.30 17.19 15.86
C VAL A 921 -9.06 18.51 15.98
N ARG A 922 -9.13 19.31 14.90
CA ARG A 922 -9.85 20.60 14.91
C ARG A 922 -11.37 20.44 15.04
N ALA A 923 -11.93 19.31 14.58
CA ALA A 923 -13.35 19.01 14.68
C ALA A 923 -13.79 18.61 16.09
N GLN A 924 -12.84 18.22 16.97
CA GLN A 924 -13.17 17.78 18.32
C GLN A 924 -13.65 18.91 19.23
N ALA A 925 -14.58 18.57 20.11
CA ALA A 925 -15.02 19.49 21.17
C ALA A 925 -13.83 19.87 22.08
N ARG A 926 -13.84 21.08 22.64
CA ARG A 926 -12.74 21.61 23.47
C ARG A 926 -12.43 20.80 24.72
N ASP A 927 -13.37 20.00 25.20
CA ASP A 927 -13.23 19.13 26.36
C ASP A 927 -12.86 17.69 26.01
N THR A 928 -12.88 17.30 24.72
CA THR A 928 -12.41 15.98 24.25
C THR A 928 -10.90 15.86 24.47
N LEU A 929 -10.44 14.72 24.98
CA LEU A 929 -9.02 14.44 25.16
C LEU A 929 -8.37 14.12 23.80
N ILE A 930 -7.22 14.72 23.49
CA ILE A 930 -6.42 14.36 22.32
C ILE A 930 -5.25 13.52 22.80
N ILE A 931 -5.11 12.29 22.31
CA ILE A 931 -4.11 11.32 22.75
C ILE A 931 -3.15 10.99 21.60
N ALA A 932 -1.86 11.12 21.85
CA ALA A 932 -0.80 10.68 20.95
C ALA A 932 0.48 10.38 21.73
N ASP A 933 1.00 9.17 21.62
CA ASP A 933 2.20 8.76 22.36
C ASP A 933 3.50 9.23 21.72
N GLY A 934 3.54 9.36 20.39
CA GLY A 934 4.75 9.80 19.68
C GLY A 934 5.04 11.29 19.84
N PHE A 935 6.29 11.64 20.18
CA PHE A 935 6.77 13.01 20.25
C PHE A 935 6.49 13.80 18.96
N SER A 936 6.83 13.22 17.81
CA SER A 936 6.61 13.84 16.50
C SER A 936 5.13 14.17 16.25
N CYS A 937 4.21 13.27 16.63
CA CYS A 937 2.78 13.49 16.46
C CYS A 937 2.26 14.61 17.36
N ARG A 938 2.72 14.64 18.63
CA ARG A 938 2.39 15.73 19.58
C ARG A 938 2.88 17.08 19.05
N GLU A 939 4.11 17.14 18.54
CA GLU A 939 4.67 18.37 17.97
C GLU A 939 3.93 18.81 16.69
N GLN A 940 3.53 17.89 15.82
CA GLN A 940 2.75 18.23 14.62
C GLN A 940 1.42 18.90 15.01
N VAL A 941 0.65 18.26 15.88
CA VAL A 941 -0.64 18.80 16.33
C VAL A 941 -0.45 20.14 17.07
N ARG A 942 0.50 20.22 18.02
CA ARG A 942 0.77 21.43 18.81
C ARG A 942 1.13 22.63 17.94
N GLN A 943 1.92 22.40 16.86
CA GLN A 943 2.41 23.50 16.01
C GLN A 943 1.41 23.92 14.92
N THR A 944 0.33 23.16 14.69
CA THR A 944 -0.61 23.40 13.60
C THR A 944 -2.07 23.53 14.03
N THR A 945 -2.35 23.33 15.33
CA THR A 945 -3.69 23.51 15.94
C THR A 945 -3.57 24.24 17.27
N ASP A 946 -4.71 24.52 17.92
CA ASP A 946 -4.79 25.05 19.30
C ASP A 946 -4.79 23.95 20.38
N ARG A 947 -4.52 22.69 20.01
CA ARG A 947 -4.55 21.52 20.90
C ARG A 947 -3.14 20.96 21.17
N VAL A 948 -2.96 20.38 22.35
CA VAL A 948 -1.72 19.68 22.72
C VAL A 948 -2.04 18.24 23.13
N PRO A 949 -1.70 17.23 22.33
CA PRO A 949 -2.00 15.85 22.67
C PRO A 949 -1.26 15.38 23.93
N LEU A 950 -1.94 14.58 24.75
CA LEU A 950 -1.37 13.91 25.91
C LEU A 950 -0.90 12.50 25.55
N HIS A 951 0.11 12.03 26.25
CA HIS A 951 0.52 10.63 26.21
C HIS A 951 -0.42 9.78 27.07
N ILE A 952 -0.62 8.50 26.72
CA ILE A 952 -1.51 7.56 27.48
C ILE A 952 -1.13 7.50 28.97
N ALA A 953 0.15 7.59 29.33
CA ALA A 953 0.59 7.65 30.73
C ALA A 953 0.00 8.86 31.49
N GLN A 954 -0.16 10.00 30.83
CA GLN A 954 -0.76 11.20 31.41
C GLN A 954 -2.28 11.03 31.58
N ILE A 955 -2.92 10.31 30.65
CA ILE A 955 -4.35 9.98 30.73
C ILE A 955 -4.64 9.05 31.92
N ILE A 956 -3.82 8.00 32.10
CA ILE A 956 -3.97 7.08 33.22
C ILE A 956 -3.68 7.80 34.54
N LYS A 957 -2.66 8.64 34.58
CA LYS A 957 -2.38 9.48 35.76
C LYS A 957 -3.55 10.42 36.07
N MET A 958 -4.20 11.02 35.07
CA MET A 958 -5.40 11.85 35.24
C MET A 958 -6.52 11.05 35.93
N ALA A 959 -6.78 9.83 35.46
CA ALA A 959 -7.79 8.97 36.06
C ALA A 959 -7.47 8.62 37.52
N ILE A 960 -6.20 8.36 37.85
CA ILE A 960 -5.74 8.04 39.21
C ILE A 960 -5.85 9.26 40.14
N ALA A 961 -5.44 10.45 39.67
CA ALA A 961 -5.32 11.65 40.50
C ALA A 961 -6.63 12.44 40.61
N ASP A 962 -7.39 12.54 39.52
CA ASP A 962 -8.57 13.42 39.41
C ASP A 962 -9.89 12.62 39.38
N GLY A 963 -9.84 11.26 39.45
CA GLY A 963 -10.98 10.37 39.51
C GLY A 963 -11.69 10.19 38.17
N PRO A 964 -12.89 9.57 38.18
CA PRO A 964 -13.55 9.03 36.98
C PRO A 964 -14.03 10.09 35.97
N HIS A 965 -14.09 11.33 36.35
CA HIS A 965 -14.47 12.42 35.44
C HIS A 965 -13.26 13.25 34.95
N GLY A 966 -12.07 13.03 35.58
CA GLY A 966 -10.87 13.76 35.23
C GLY A 966 -11.03 15.27 35.44
N ILE A 967 -10.23 16.06 34.74
CA ILE A 967 -10.27 17.53 34.78
C ILE A 967 -11.42 18.05 33.91
N HIS A 968 -12.29 18.87 34.52
CA HIS A 968 -13.36 19.59 33.83
C HIS A 968 -12.87 20.87 33.17
N GLY A 969 -13.52 21.27 32.08
CA GLY A 969 -13.32 22.55 31.39
C GLY A 969 -12.72 22.39 29.98
N SER A 970 -12.59 23.54 29.31
CA SER A 970 -11.96 23.59 27.98
C SER A 970 -10.46 23.31 28.05
N PHE A 971 -9.94 22.54 27.09
CA PHE A 971 -8.52 22.23 27.00
C PHE A 971 -7.93 21.55 28.27
N PRO A 972 -8.44 20.37 28.67
CA PRO A 972 -8.01 19.65 29.88
C PRO A 972 -6.50 19.32 29.88
N GLU A 973 -5.89 19.23 28.69
CA GLU A 973 -4.47 18.98 28.50
C GLU A 973 -3.56 20.06 29.09
N GLN A 974 -4.00 21.30 29.20
CA GLN A 974 -3.16 22.44 29.68
C GLN A 974 -2.58 22.23 31.08
N ARG A 975 -3.22 21.42 31.91
CA ARG A 975 -2.76 21.11 33.26
C ARG A 975 -1.62 20.10 33.29
N TYR A 976 -1.42 19.34 32.21
CA TYR A 976 -0.44 18.25 32.12
C TYR A 976 0.76 18.60 31.23
N ILE A 977 0.78 19.80 30.68
CA ILE A 977 1.90 20.30 29.86
C ILE A 977 2.69 21.35 30.63
N THR A 978 4.02 21.31 30.46
CA THR A 978 4.88 22.41 30.93
C THR A 978 4.72 23.59 29.98
N PRO A 979 4.37 24.79 30.52
CA PRO A 979 4.30 25.99 29.70
C PRO A 979 5.66 26.25 29.02
N GLU A 980 5.60 26.55 27.75
CA GLU A 980 6.80 26.90 27.02
C GLU A 980 7.40 28.25 27.50
N PRO A 981 8.71 28.39 27.48
CA PRO A 981 9.33 29.70 27.79
C PRO A 981 8.78 30.78 26.85
N PRO A 982 8.51 31.99 27.38
CA PRO A 982 7.99 33.07 26.53
C PRO A 982 9.00 33.49 25.46
N VAL A 983 8.47 33.99 24.33
CA VAL A 983 9.32 34.57 23.27
C VAL A 983 10.02 35.82 23.83
N PRO A 984 11.36 35.91 23.78
CA PRO A 984 12.07 37.06 24.29
C PRO A 984 11.71 38.34 23.57
N SER A 985 11.53 39.42 24.33
CA SER A 985 11.34 40.76 23.72
C SER A 985 12.63 41.24 22.99
N PRO A 986 12.53 42.14 22.03
CA PRO A 986 13.70 42.69 21.33
C PRO A 986 14.74 43.31 22.31
N ARG A 987 14.26 43.94 23.39
CA ARG A 987 15.15 44.49 24.44
C ARG A 987 15.89 43.39 25.20
N GLN A 988 15.22 42.33 25.58
CA GLN A 988 15.84 41.15 26.20
C GLN A 988 16.86 40.50 25.28
N THR A 989 16.54 40.39 23.99
CA THR A 989 17.44 39.84 22.97
C THR A 989 18.71 40.67 22.81
N ALA A 990 18.59 42.00 22.76
CA ALA A 990 19.74 42.92 22.70
C ALA A 990 20.63 42.85 23.96
N LEU A 991 20.01 42.76 25.15
CA LEU A 991 20.74 42.62 26.42
C LEU A 991 21.54 41.32 26.49
N TRP A 992 20.94 40.19 26.07
CA TRP A 992 21.61 38.89 26.04
C TRP A 992 22.78 38.84 25.04
N LEU A 993 22.66 39.53 23.91
CA LEU A 993 23.76 39.63 22.94
C LEU A 993 24.93 40.47 23.47
N ALA A 994 24.63 41.51 24.18
CA ALA A 994 25.66 42.31 24.83
C ALA A 994 26.41 41.52 25.91
N LEU A 995 25.77 40.58 26.59
CA LEU A 995 26.33 39.74 27.65
C LEU A 995 26.96 38.43 27.12
N ALA A 996 26.65 37.98 25.91
CA ALA A 996 27.15 36.73 25.35
C ALA A 996 28.69 36.62 25.26
N PRO A 997 29.44 37.65 24.85
CA PRO A 997 30.90 37.60 24.85
C PRO A 997 31.49 37.38 26.24
N ALA A 998 30.91 37.98 27.29
CA ALA A 998 31.34 37.82 28.67
C ALA A 998 31.07 36.39 29.19
N ALA A 999 29.93 35.79 28.81
CA ALA A 999 29.57 34.40 29.18
C ALA A 999 30.50 33.36 28.51
N VAL A 1000 30.88 33.56 27.25
CA VAL A 1000 31.85 32.72 26.52
C VAL A 1000 33.23 32.82 27.13
N ALA A 1001 33.67 34.03 27.52
CA ALA A 1001 34.95 34.26 28.20
C ALA A 1001 34.98 33.56 29.56
N VAL A 1002 33.93 33.67 30.36
CA VAL A 1002 33.81 33.00 31.67
C VAL A 1002 33.81 31.47 31.50
N SER A 1003 33.08 30.93 30.50
CA SER A 1003 33.06 29.50 30.24
C SER A 1003 34.43 28.96 29.81
N ALA A 1004 35.18 29.72 29.00
CA ALA A 1004 36.55 29.36 28.60
C ALA A 1004 37.54 29.39 29.80
N VAL A 1005 37.38 30.34 30.71
CA VAL A 1005 38.17 30.41 31.94
C VAL A 1005 37.85 29.26 32.89
N VAL A 1006 36.56 28.93 33.08
CA VAL A 1006 36.11 27.80 33.91
C VAL A 1006 36.58 26.46 33.32
N ALA A 1007 36.49 26.28 31.99
CA ALA A 1007 37.00 25.07 31.31
C ALA A 1007 38.53 24.94 31.45
N LYS A 1008 39.25 26.04 31.44
CA LYS A 1008 40.71 26.08 31.68
C LYS A 1008 41.05 25.74 33.12
N TYR A 1009 40.27 26.26 34.08
CA TYR A 1009 40.44 25.98 35.52
C TYR A 1009 40.13 24.51 35.87
N LEU A 1010 39.05 23.94 35.29
CA LEU A 1010 38.70 22.52 35.47
C LEU A 1010 39.70 21.56 34.80
N LYS A 1011 40.40 22.00 33.75
CA LYS A 1011 41.49 21.22 33.12
C LYS A 1011 42.75 21.27 33.97
N SER A 1012 43.03 22.38 34.70
CA SER A 1012 44.18 22.51 35.54
C SER A 1012 44.05 21.82 36.91
N SER A 1013 42.83 21.53 37.36
CA SER A 1013 42.56 20.80 38.61
C SER A 1013 42.46 19.29 38.47
N ARG A 1014 42.63 18.77 37.26
CA ARG A 1014 42.68 17.31 36.90
C ARG A 1014 44.09 16.86 36.45
N ARG A 1015 45.14 17.65 36.74
CA ARG A 1015 46.54 17.22 36.68
C ARG A 1015 47.10 16.97 38.07
#